data_6aaf37e2ec88987c8ef03cb5b85e59b9
#
_entry.id   6aaf37e2ec88987c8ef03cb5b85e59b9
#
_cell.length_a   1.000
_cell.length_b   1.000
_cell.length_c   1.000
_cell.angle_alpha   90.00
_cell.angle_beta   90.00
_cell.angle_gamma   90.00
#
_symmetry.space_group_name_H-M   'P 1'
#
loop_
_entity.id
_entity.type
_entity.pdbx_description
1 polymer ?
#
loop_
_entity_poly.entity_id
_entity_poly.type
_entity_poly.pdbx_seq_one_letter_code
_entity_poly.pdbx_strand_id
1 'polypeptide(L)'
;MKKQYLSAFALALFASTAFAQTNPVRTVDQVAVPTENTTGKDVFIVLGNNLAARINTDGGQITGRAAGSPVRIVTVNATDHVYKIYDVKSGKWFANKGGATAPKADNQVTLSDTPSEWYIYNNNNGSDNTLLDIAPKVGSAAITDGTIASWNFYQGYAAGKHVGYWDANDGNSAWRLYDPKALVKSSVAALAAVDSSAAAAANNAIDAASDEAGYAAALKTFRQALDGHQVRFANTGRGAKNYLTLSPTFVATGDAAATPGAEDVFVLNYHADNDNFSLQHAVTGRNLADVPGRDQAVPSTTSDATRYDLLSNGKNNTISLRNVSINADLNYLHLAGFKSGSQLAVVRWEAGSGDANNASTWTIENADDVTDDELFEAAGERFMALNLLDAPLGNSFGQRFVSEETKATLQKFKNAKADLGDVQDLLSAYADKTSFTFNMPAAGDFFRIKSNDGKRYVTANGATDGAAWQLKTTTDSTDEGTIFGYDGSHLVSLSTGRAVYLSGGSQAKLADYTVTNFGTVEFGTTPDNKYAVYVKQGGQTATMYLWQNASKPGVDGLGGKNTGDVLTHLQLEEVKSVPVHLNTAGLATFTPADDMVVPDGVEIYVASQYDTAHQRIILSQLEGKVIPADTPVLLYGPVSTTIQLTYAGENDAAPTVSVNAFRGSFTPSAVPAGQEGRVLKEGEFVKVVPDFVRGMRAFVSAAPSAGTRTALAFPGVTAVESVKTASEAEAPIYDLSGRRVTKPVAGQIYVQNGKKFLQR
;
A
#
# COMPACT_ATOMS: atom_id res chain seq x y z
N MET A 1 -18.33 -35.87 -21.29
CA MET A 1 -17.71 -37.20 -20.97
C MET A 1 -16.70 -36.91 -19.88
N LYS A 2 -17.04 -37.22 -18.63
CA LYS A 2 -16.12 -37.09 -17.49
C LYS A 2 -15.10 -38.22 -17.56
N LYS A 3 -13.83 -37.90 -17.78
CA LYS A 3 -12.71 -38.83 -17.55
C LYS A 3 -12.36 -38.76 -16.08
N GLN A 4 -12.71 -39.79 -15.33
CA GLN A 4 -12.16 -40.06 -14.02
C GLN A 4 -10.71 -40.51 -14.22
N TYR A 5 -9.76 -39.71 -13.78
CA TYR A 5 -8.39 -40.17 -13.57
C TYR A 5 -8.31 -40.80 -12.17
N LEU A 6 -8.25 -42.12 -12.15
CA LEU A 6 -7.76 -42.87 -11.00
C LEU A 6 -6.25 -42.61 -10.93
N SER A 7 -5.81 -41.71 -10.07
CA SER A 7 -4.41 -41.64 -9.65
C SER A 7 -4.14 -42.82 -8.70
N ALA A 8 -3.37 -43.79 -9.17
CA ALA A 8 -2.79 -44.83 -8.32
C ALA A 8 -1.82 -44.11 -7.36
N PHE A 9 -2.21 -43.97 -6.11
CA PHE A 9 -1.30 -43.65 -5.01
C PHE A 9 -0.33 -44.85 -4.86
N ALA A 10 0.84 -44.76 -5.47
CA ALA A 10 2.00 -45.54 -5.08
C ALA A 10 2.47 -44.94 -3.74
N LEU A 11 1.97 -45.51 -2.63
CA LEU A 11 2.51 -45.29 -1.30
C LEU A 11 3.94 -45.87 -1.28
N ALA A 12 4.91 -45.09 -1.74
CA ALA A 12 6.30 -45.32 -1.46
C ALA A 12 6.48 -45.09 0.03
N LEU A 13 6.46 -46.20 0.78
CA LEU A 13 6.90 -46.27 2.16
C LEU A 13 8.41 -45.98 2.17
N PHE A 14 8.79 -44.70 2.00
CA PHE A 14 10.10 -44.27 2.41
C PHE A 14 10.08 -44.39 3.93
N ALA A 15 10.73 -45.44 4.44
CA ALA A 15 11.17 -45.46 5.81
C ALA A 15 12.00 -44.16 5.97
N SER A 16 11.39 -43.09 6.44
CA SER A 16 12.11 -41.95 6.94
C SER A 16 13.02 -42.52 8.02
N THR A 17 14.32 -42.67 7.71
CA THR A 17 15.32 -42.76 8.77
C THR A 17 15.18 -41.44 9.50
N ALA A 18 14.35 -41.44 10.54
CA ALA A 18 14.21 -40.29 11.41
C ALA A 18 15.61 -39.98 11.89
N PHE A 19 16.21 -38.89 11.37
CA PHE A 19 17.45 -38.38 11.90
C PHE A 19 17.16 -38.08 13.36
N ALA A 20 17.61 -38.98 14.26
CA ALA A 20 17.38 -38.81 15.69
C ALA A 20 17.98 -37.51 16.09
N GLN A 21 17.14 -36.59 16.51
CA GLN A 21 17.57 -35.29 16.99
C GLN A 21 18.54 -35.49 18.16
N THR A 22 19.80 -35.21 17.95
CA THR A 22 20.81 -35.20 19.01
C THR A 22 20.59 -33.89 19.81
N ASN A 23 20.08 -34.01 21.04
CA ASN A 23 19.99 -32.82 21.89
C ASN A 23 21.41 -32.24 22.04
N PRO A 24 21.67 -31.01 21.55
CA PRO A 24 23.00 -30.43 21.63
C PRO A 24 23.32 -29.88 23.01
N VAL A 25 22.34 -29.75 23.91
CA VAL A 25 22.50 -29.23 25.26
C VAL A 25 23.07 -30.31 26.17
N ARG A 26 24.04 -29.95 27.00
CA ARG A 26 24.73 -30.85 27.96
C ARG A 26 24.57 -30.35 29.38
N THR A 27 24.53 -31.28 30.31
CA THR A 27 24.77 -30.97 31.73
C THR A 27 26.30 -30.81 32.00
N VAL A 28 26.63 -30.16 33.10
CA VAL A 28 28.04 -29.97 33.48
C VAL A 28 28.78 -31.33 33.61
N ASP A 29 28.13 -32.30 34.22
CA ASP A 29 28.72 -33.66 34.46
C ASP A 29 28.99 -34.42 33.13
N GLN A 30 28.23 -34.10 32.08
CA GLN A 30 28.44 -34.72 30.76
C GLN A 30 29.70 -34.15 30.05
N VAL A 31 30.13 -32.93 30.36
CA VAL A 31 31.18 -32.24 29.64
C VAL A 31 32.40 -31.89 30.50
N ALA A 32 32.30 -31.90 31.81
CA ALA A 32 33.42 -31.64 32.68
C ALA A 32 34.55 -32.65 32.49
N VAL A 33 35.78 -32.19 32.42
CA VAL A 33 36.97 -32.96 32.19
C VAL A 33 37.95 -32.82 33.38
N PRO A 34 38.84 -33.81 33.63
CA PRO A 34 39.77 -33.76 34.73
C PRO A 34 40.90 -32.70 34.51
N THR A 35 41.25 -32.45 33.27
CA THR A 35 42.28 -31.45 32.90
C THR A 35 41.93 -30.78 31.55
N GLU A 36 42.49 -29.62 31.26
CA GLU A 36 42.33 -28.88 30.01
C GLU A 36 42.84 -29.63 28.76
N ASN A 37 43.74 -30.57 28.96
CA ASN A 37 44.36 -31.35 27.87
C ASN A 37 43.48 -32.55 27.43
N THR A 38 42.35 -32.77 28.08
CA THR A 38 41.41 -33.83 27.71
C THR A 38 40.62 -33.44 26.44
N THR A 39 40.76 -34.21 25.35
CA THR A 39 40.09 -33.96 24.09
C THR A 39 38.62 -34.43 24.08
N GLY A 40 37.79 -33.86 23.22
CA GLY A 40 36.43 -34.35 22.92
C GLY A 40 35.30 -33.85 23.84
N LYS A 41 35.57 -32.87 24.69
CA LYS A 41 34.62 -32.27 25.65
C LYS A 41 34.50 -30.75 25.53
N ASP A 42 34.72 -30.23 24.32
CA ASP A 42 34.57 -28.81 24.03
C ASP A 42 33.09 -28.43 23.96
N VAL A 43 32.72 -27.28 24.52
CA VAL A 43 31.36 -26.77 24.55
C VAL A 43 31.29 -25.28 24.23
N PHE A 44 30.16 -24.82 23.74
CA PHE A 44 29.77 -23.41 23.75
C PHE A 44 28.99 -23.09 25.03
N ILE A 45 29.29 -21.97 25.66
CA ILE A 45 28.41 -21.37 26.69
C ILE A 45 27.49 -20.40 26.00
N VAL A 46 26.18 -20.61 26.13
CA VAL A 46 25.11 -19.90 25.42
C VAL A 46 24.07 -19.38 26.41
N LEU A 47 23.61 -18.15 26.22
CA LEU A 47 22.56 -17.59 27.05
C LEU A 47 21.21 -18.26 26.71
N GLY A 48 20.68 -19.04 27.62
CA GLY A 48 19.42 -19.77 27.48
C GLY A 48 19.36 -20.58 26.17
N ASN A 49 18.39 -20.29 25.32
CA ASN A 49 18.25 -20.86 23.99
C ASN A 49 18.67 -19.88 22.87
N ASN A 50 19.25 -18.73 23.20
CA ASN A 50 19.65 -17.71 22.24
C ASN A 50 21.01 -18.06 21.62
N LEU A 51 21.02 -18.84 20.53
CA LEU A 51 22.24 -19.25 19.84
C LEU A 51 23.06 -18.10 19.24
N ALA A 52 22.52 -16.90 19.13
CA ALA A 52 23.25 -15.70 18.75
C ALA A 52 24.03 -15.10 19.94
N ALA A 53 23.71 -15.51 21.17
CA ALA A 53 24.31 -15.06 22.42
C ALA A 53 25.29 -16.09 22.98
N ARG A 54 26.25 -16.55 22.17
CA ARG A 54 27.33 -17.45 22.59
C ARG A 54 28.48 -16.64 23.17
N ILE A 55 29.11 -17.18 24.19
CA ILE A 55 30.39 -16.60 24.67
C ILE A 55 31.43 -16.66 23.56
N ASN A 56 32.02 -15.51 23.23
CA ASN A 56 33.03 -15.34 22.21
C ASN A 56 34.28 -14.65 22.84
N THR A 57 35.45 -15.18 22.53
CA THR A 57 36.74 -14.71 23.10
C THR A 57 37.63 -14.05 22.04
N ASP A 58 37.15 -13.80 20.85
CA ASP A 58 37.88 -13.13 19.77
C ASP A 58 38.33 -11.72 20.20
N GLY A 59 39.56 -11.41 19.90
CA GLY A 59 40.18 -10.15 20.30
C GLY A 59 40.54 -10.07 21.78
N GLY A 60 40.52 -11.20 22.53
CA GLY A 60 40.93 -11.27 23.93
C GLY A 60 39.90 -10.70 24.92
N GLN A 61 38.71 -10.41 24.46
CA GLN A 61 37.58 -9.96 25.30
C GLN A 61 36.49 -11.00 25.32
N ILE A 62 35.77 -11.13 26.44
CA ILE A 62 34.66 -12.06 26.57
C ILE A 62 33.37 -11.32 26.27
N THR A 63 32.83 -11.59 25.10
CA THR A 63 31.60 -10.94 24.57
C THR A 63 30.59 -11.97 24.10
N GLY A 64 29.33 -11.54 23.87
CA GLY A 64 28.32 -12.37 23.26
C GLY A 64 28.32 -12.21 21.76
N ARG A 65 28.43 -13.31 21.00
CA ARG A 65 28.36 -13.33 19.52
C ARG A 65 27.83 -14.68 19.00
N ALA A 66 27.24 -14.67 17.84
CA ALA A 66 26.75 -15.89 17.19
C ALA A 66 27.85 -16.90 16.82
N ALA A 67 29.07 -16.40 16.56
CA ALA A 67 30.22 -17.28 16.23
C ALA A 67 30.63 -18.21 17.38
N GLY A 68 30.51 -17.72 18.63
CA GLY A 68 30.93 -18.46 19.80
C GLY A 68 32.43 -18.80 19.83
N SER A 69 32.94 -19.16 21.01
CA SER A 69 34.27 -19.77 21.16
C SER A 69 34.16 -21.06 21.99
N PRO A 70 34.79 -22.17 21.57
CA PRO A 70 34.74 -23.42 22.32
C PRO A 70 35.54 -23.27 23.62
N VAL A 71 34.94 -23.81 24.69
CA VAL A 71 35.54 -23.84 26.01
C VAL A 71 35.55 -25.24 26.59
N ARG A 72 36.42 -25.52 27.52
CA ARG A 72 36.44 -26.73 28.36
C ARG A 72 36.10 -26.38 29.78
N ILE A 73 35.20 -27.17 30.36
CA ILE A 73 34.92 -27.09 31.80
C ILE A 73 35.83 -28.07 32.54
N VAL A 74 36.71 -27.60 33.37
CA VAL A 74 37.67 -28.43 34.09
C VAL A 74 37.24 -28.57 35.53
N THR A 75 37.13 -29.80 36.03
CA THR A 75 36.67 -30.11 37.36
C THR A 75 37.72 -29.75 38.41
N VAL A 76 37.34 -28.97 39.41
CA VAL A 76 38.12 -28.73 40.65
C VAL A 76 37.56 -29.57 41.78
N ASN A 77 36.25 -29.46 42.03
CA ASN A 77 35.51 -30.21 42.98
C ASN A 77 34.07 -30.42 42.48
N ALA A 78 33.74 -31.62 42.03
CA ALA A 78 32.42 -31.92 41.50
C ALA A 78 31.34 -31.89 42.58
N THR A 79 31.65 -32.29 43.81
CA THR A 79 30.71 -32.33 44.94
C THR A 79 30.25 -30.91 45.31
N ASP A 80 31.20 -29.96 45.27
CA ASP A 80 30.92 -28.56 45.60
C ASP A 80 30.58 -27.71 44.37
N HIS A 81 30.40 -28.33 43.20
CA HIS A 81 30.12 -27.67 41.89
C HIS A 81 31.16 -26.62 41.53
N VAL A 82 32.45 -26.85 41.80
CA VAL A 82 33.55 -25.95 41.55
C VAL A 82 34.34 -26.41 40.32
N TYR A 83 34.48 -25.48 39.36
CA TYR A 83 35.13 -25.73 38.09
C TYR A 83 36.05 -24.56 37.69
N LYS A 84 36.91 -24.79 36.71
CA LYS A 84 37.63 -23.78 35.92
C LYS A 84 37.14 -23.84 34.48
N ILE A 85 37.19 -22.71 33.78
CA ILE A 85 36.76 -22.60 32.39
C ILE A 85 37.96 -22.23 31.56
N TYR A 86 38.31 -23.05 30.57
CA TYR A 86 39.44 -22.92 29.67
C TYR A 86 38.98 -22.54 28.27
N ASP A 87 39.50 -21.47 27.70
CA ASP A 87 39.30 -21.08 26.31
C ASP A 87 40.22 -21.88 25.39
N VAL A 88 39.63 -22.75 24.57
CA VAL A 88 40.40 -23.68 23.72
C VAL A 88 41.19 -22.91 22.65
N LYS A 89 40.65 -21.79 22.15
CA LYS A 89 41.23 -21.01 21.07
C LYS A 89 42.47 -20.22 21.49
N SER A 90 42.36 -19.52 22.59
CA SER A 90 43.49 -18.67 23.08
C SER A 90 44.47 -19.41 23.98
N GLY A 91 44.11 -20.59 24.48
CA GLY A 91 44.90 -21.33 25.47
C GLY A 91 44.94 -20.67 26.83
N LYS A 92 43.94 -19.82 27.15
CA LYS A 92 43.83 -19.05 28.40
C LYS A 92 42.65 -19.48 29.23
N TRP A 93 42.64 -19.08 30.48
CA TRP A 93 41.56 -19.34 31.42
C TRP A 93 40.66 -18.12 31.59
N PHE A 94 39.39 -18.41 31.82
CA PHE A 94 38.45 -17.40 32.29
C PHE A 94 38.81 -17.02 33.73
N ALA A 95 38.91 -15.72 33.97
CA ALA A 95 39.31 -15.16 35.26
C ALA A 95 38.34 -14.08 35.73
N ASN A 96 38.11 -14.06 37.04
CA ASN A 96 37.35 -13.01 37.71
C ASN A 96 38.18 -11.74 37.84
N LYS A 97 37.72 -10.66 37.22
CA LYS A 97 38.37 -9.34 37.26
C LYS A 97 38.07 -8.59 38.56
N GLY A 98 36.92 -8.87 39.19
CA GLY A 98 36.41 -8.15 40.35
C GLY A 98 37.03 -8.54 41.71
N GLY A 99 38.01 -9.47 41.72
CA GLY A 99 38.71 -9.90 42.98
C GLY A 99 37.79 -10.65 43.95
N ALA A 100 37.99 -10.39 45.24
CA ALA A 100 37.31 -11.12 46.31
C ALA A 100 35.81 -10.82 46.49
N THR A 101 35.30 -9.76 45.91
CA THR A 101 33.89 -9.42 45.84
C THR A 101 33.44 -9.32 44.42
N ALA A 102 32.39 -9.98 44.02
CA ALA A 102 31.82 -9.90 42.68
C ALA A 102 30.80 -8.72 42.60
N PRO A 103 31.23 -7.52 42.17
CA PRO A 103 30.31 -6.40 42.06
C PRO A 103 29.33 -6.64 40.90
N LYS A 104 28.09 -6.27 41.10
CA LYS A 104 27.09 -6.21 40.00
C LYS A 104 27.52 -5.13 39.00
N ALA A 105 28.22 -5.53 37.95
CA ALA A 105 28.82 -4.61 36.97
C ALA A 105 29.11 -5.31 35.65
N ASP A 106 29.22 -4.52 34.57
CA ASP A 106 29.64 -4.99 33.25
C ASP A 106 31.13 -5.35 33.18
N ASN A 107 31.54 -6.17 32.22
CA ASN A 107 32.93 -6.51 31.88
C ASN A 107 33.76 -7.02 33.07
N GLN A 108 33.22 -7.97 33.82
CA GLN A 108 33.85 -8.53 35.03
C GLN A 108 34.58 -9.86 34.81
N VAL A 109 34.41 -10.47 33.63
CA VAL A 109 35.07 -11.71 33.23
C VAL A 109 36.12 -11.41 32.16
N THR A 110 37.35 -11.96 32.32
CA THR A 110 38.48 -11.71 31.42
C THR A 110 39.21 -13.02 31.12
N LEU A 111 40.14 -12.99 30.15
CA LEU A 111 41.08 -14.08 29.88
C LEU A 111 42.42 -13.83 30.60
N SER A 112 42.98 -14.88 31.22
CA SER A 112 44.22 -14.83 32.00
C SER A 112 44.98 -16.16 31.88
N ASP A 113 46.30 -16.12 32.11
CA ASP A 113 47.11 -17.33 32.26
C ASP A 113 46.85 -18.01 33.61
N THR A 114 46.27 -17.29 34.56
CA THR A 114 45.87 -17.82 35.88
C THR A 114 44.38 -17.99 35.95
N PRO A 115 43.83 -19.21 36.18
CA PRO A 115 42.41 -19.45 36.26
C PRO A 115 41.78 -18.90 37.53
N SER A 116 40.54 -18.45 37.42
CA SER A 116 39.62 -18.34 38.57
C SER A 116 38.81 -19.61 38.69
N GLU A 117 38.33 -19.87 39.91
CA GLU A 117 37.38 -20.93 40.18
C GLU A 117 35.96 -20.38 40.09
N TRP A 118 35.07 -21.19 39.52
CA TRP A 118 33.66 -20.85 39.26
C TRP A 118 32.76 -21.88 39.90
N TYR A 119 31.70 -21.42 40.51
CA TYR A 119 30.54 -22.27 40.81
C TYR A 119 29.72 -22.37 39.54
N ILE A 120 29.40 -23.61 39.09
CA ILE A 120 28.46 -23.87 37.99
C ILE A 120 27.39 -24.78 38.55
N TYR A 121 26.18 -24.27 38.70
CA TYR A 121 25.06 -24.96 39.33
C TYR A 121 23.76 -24.72 38.55
N ASN A 122 22.74 -25.55 38.84
CA ASN A 122 21.44 -25.43 38.19
C ASN A 122 20.74 -24.12 38.58
N ASN A 123 20.27 -23.40 37.55
CA ASN A 123 19.43 -22.23 37.77
C ASN A 123 18.08 -22.66 38.35
N ASN A 124 17.67 -22.10 39.46
CA ASN A 124 16.45 -22.50 40.20
C ASN A 124 15.16 -21.96 39.55
N ASN A 125 15.21 -21.26 38.44
CA ASN A 125 14.06 -20.74 37.69
C ASN A 125 13.27 -21.80 36.92
N GLY A 126 13.47 -23.11 37.18
CA GLY A 126 12.69 -24.16 36.56
C GLY A 126 13.19 -25.57 36.85
N SER A 127 12.43 -26.57 36.43
CA SER A 127 12.76 -28.00 36.49
C SER A 127 13.82 -28.44 35.46
N ASP A 128 14.46 -27.49 34.74
CA ASP A 128 15.40 -27.76 33.68
C ASP A 128 16.85 -27.77 34.20
N ASN A 129 17.38 -28.97 34.45
CA ASN A 129 18.73 -29.19 34.95
C ASN A 129 19.86 -28.83 33.94
N THR A 130 19.50 -28.34 32.76
CA THR A 130 20.47 -27.86 31.77
C THR A 130 20.61 -26.34 31.76
N LEU A 131 19.78 -25.63 32.52
CA LEU A 131 19.88 -24.19 32.70
C LEU A 131 20.77 -23.90 33.89
N LEU A 132 21.86 -23.17 33.69
CA LEU A 132 22.96 -23.03 34.64
C LEU A 132 23.19 -21.57 35.04
N ASP A 133 23.57 -21.38 36.29
CA ASP A 133 24.23 -20.19 36.77
C ASP A 133 25.76 -20.40 36.83
N ILE A 134 26.53 -19.40 36.44
CA ILE A 134 28.01 -19.40 36.54
C ILE A 134 28.41 -18.23 37.43
N ALA A 135 28.87 -18.52 38.64
CA ALA A 135 29.25 -17.51 39.63
C ALA A 135 30.71 -17.62 40.04
N PRO A 136 31.41 -16.53 40.37
CA PRO A 136 32.80 -16.58 40.86
C PRO A 136 32.84 -17.24 42.22
N LYS A 137 33.81 -18.15 42.42
CA LYS A 137 34.13 -18.68 43.73
C LYS A 137 35.01 -17.68 44.46
N VAL A 138 34.54 -17.14 45.58
CA VAL A 138 35.23 -16.19 46.44
C VAL A 138 35.25 -16.75 47.83
N GLY A 139 36.41 -17.26 48.24
CA GLY A 139 36.57 -17.90 49.55
C GLY A 139 35.88 -19.25 49.64
N SER A 140 35.34 -19.57 50.84
CA SER A 140 34.64 -20.82 51.12
C SER A 140 33.12 -20.61 51.26
N ALA A 141 32.58 -19.56 50.70
CA ALA A 141 31.12 -19.31 50.77
C ALA A 141 30.33 -20.44 50.10
N ALA A 142 29.38 -21.00 50.80
CA ALA A 142 28.40 -21.93 50.22
C ALA A 142 27.57 -21.22 49.15
N ILE A 143 27.18 -21.96 48.12
CA ILE A 143 26.22 -21.48 47.10
C ILE A 143 24.90 -21.31 47.82
N THR A 144 24.48 -20.10 48.04
CA THR A 144 23.10 -19.79 48.49
C THR A 144 22.40 -19.08 47.37
N ASP A 145 21.21 -19.56 47.08
CA ASP A 145 20.34 -19.04 46.01
C ASP A 145 20.16 -17.51 46.13
N GLY A 146 20.40 -16.78 45.06
CA GLY A 146 20.21 -15.33 44.99
C GLY A 146 21.21 -14.41 45.68
N THR A 147 22.25 -14.94 46.34
CA THR A 147 23.23 -14.14 47.11
C THR A 147 24.57 -13.95 46.39
N ILE A 148 24.88 -14.79 45.38
CA ILE A 148 26.14 -14.71 44.62
C ILE A 148 25.82 -14.15 43.24
N ALA A 149 26.56 -13.13 42.80
CA ALA A 149 26.43 -12.60 41.46
C ALA A 149 26.83 -13.65 40.39
N SER A 150 25.95 -13.87 39.40
CA SER A 150 26.18 -14.78 38.30
C SER A 150 26.63 -14.04 37.04
N TRP A 151 27.30 -14.76 36.13
CA TRP A 151 27.60 -14.25 34.80
C TRP A 151 26.30 -13.76 34.16
N ASN A 152 26.38 -12.55 33.58
CA ASN A 152 25.21 -11.89 33.01
C ASN A 152 25.65 -11.02 31.83
N PHE A 153 24.83 -10.97 30.78
CA PHE A 153 24.94 -9.86 29.84
C PHE A 153 24.29 -8.64 30.48
N TYR A 154 25.07 -7.85 31.17
CA TYR A 154 24.63 -6.71 31.97
C TYR A 154 23.76 -5.75 31.15
N GLN A 155 22.54 -5.45 31.63
CA GLN A 155 21.53 -4.65 30.93
C GLN A 155 21.00 -5.29 29.64
N GLY A 156 20.99 -6.60 29.55
CA GLY A 156 20.45 -7.34 28.42
C GLY A 156 21.46 -7.70 27.34
N TYR A 157 21.15 -8.69 26.54
CA TYR A 157 22.00 -9.12 25.45
C TYR A 157 21.92 -8.19 24.24
N ALA A 158 23.07 -7.78 23.72
CA ALA A 158 23.26 -7.30 22.36
C ALA A 158 24.61 -7.83 21.82
N ALA A 159 24.74 -8.00 20.52
CA ALA A 159 25.99 -8.49 19.93
C ALA A 159 27.17 -7.61 20.31
N GLY A 160 28.23 -8.23 20.85
CA GLY A 160 29.43 -7.54 21.34
C GLY A 160 29.36 -7.05 22.81
N LYS A 161 28.25 -7.28 23.50
CA LYS A 161 28.17 -7.02 24.96
C LYS A 161 29.16 -7.91 25.72
N HIS A 162 29.76 -7.35 26.75
CA HIS A 162 30.66 -8.08 27.64
C HIS A 162 29.91 -8.87 28.72
N VAL A 163 30.54 -9.92 29.24
CA VAL A 163 30.03 -10.66 30.37
C VAL A 163 30.42 -9.93 31.66
N GLY A 164 29.40 -9.57 32.41
CA GLY A 164 29.51 -8.99 33.75
C GLY A 164 28.84 -9.87 34.80
N TYR A 165 28.44 -9.28 35.91
CA TYR A 165 27.78 -9.96 37.02
C TYR A 165 26.44 -9.30 37.36
N TRP A 166 25.43 -10.13 37.58
CA TRP A 166 24.10 -9.71 38.05
C TRP A 166 23.46 -10.81 38.92
N ASP A 167 22.20 -10.64 39.29
CA ASP A 167 21.45 -11.64 40.06
C ASP A 167 21.32 -12.96 39.29
N ALA A 168 21.49 -14.08 39.97
CA ALA A 168 21.38 -15.43 39.41
C ALA A 168 19.99 -15.72 38.79
N ASN A 169 18.93 -15.13 39.33
CA ASN A 169 17.56 -15.31 38.83
C ASN A 169 17.20 -14.40 37.67
N ASP A 170 18.12 -13.61 37.13
CA ASP A 170 17.89 -12.79 35.93
C ASP A 170 17.96 -13.65 34.67
N GLY A 171 17.05 -13.40 33.72
CA GLY A 171 17.03 -14.16 32.45
C GLY A 171 18.31 -14.07 31.63
N ASN A 172 19.12 -12.99 31.80
CA ASN A 172 20.42 -12.82 31.16
C ASN A 172 21.57 -13.46 31.97
N SER A 173 21.27 -14.15 33.08
CA SER A 173 22.22 -14.96 33.86
C SER A 173 22.05 -16.47 33.64
N ALA A 174 21.07 -16.87 32.84
CA ALA A 174 20.73 -18.27 32.64
C ALA A 174 21.51 -18.84 31.43
N TRP A 175 22.44 -19.75 31.68
CA TRP A 175 23.37 -20.29 30.68
C TRP A 175 23.10 -21.74 30.34
N ARG A 176 23.48 -22.17 29.13
CA ARG A 176 23.49 -23.58 28.68
C ARG A 176 24.81 -23.94 28.05
N LEU A 177 25.17 -25.20 28.16
CA LEU A 177 26.38 -25.76 27.53
C LEU A 177 25.94 -26.51 26.27
N TYR A 178 26.46 -26.09 25.11
CA TYR A 178 26.14 -26.73 23.83
C TYR A 178 27.36 -27.48 23.30
N ASP A 179 27.16 -28.74 22.95
CA ASP A 179 28.15 -29.54 22.22
C ASP A 179 28.23 -29.04 20.76
N PRO A 180 29.38 -28.56 20.28
CA PRO A 180 29.53 -27.98 18.96
C PRO A 180 29.17 -28.97 17.84
N LYS A 181 29.61 -30.20 17.92
CA LYS A 181 29.33 -31.27 16.96
C LYS A 181 27.83 -31.61 16.95
N ALA A 182 27.23 -31.77 18.12
CA ALA A 182 25.81 -32.02 18.26
C ALA A 182 24.94 -30.84 17.80
N LEU A 183 25.41 -29.61 18.01
CA LEU A 183 24.74 -28.38 17.54
C LEU A 183 24.70 -28.32 16.01
N VAL A 184 25.83 -28.60 15.35
CA VAL A 184 25.89 -28.65 13.88
C VAL A 184 25.00 -29.77 13.33
N LYS A 185 25.03 -30.99 13.94
CA LYS A 185 24.11 -32.08 13.59
C LYS A 185 22.65 -31.68 13.81
N SER A 186 22.33 -30.97 14.88
CA SER A 186 20.99 -30.43 15.11
C SER A 186 20.55 -29.44 14.00
N SER A 187 21.49 -28.63 13.48
CA SER A 187 21.23 -27.74 12.34
C SER A 187 20.94 -28.50 11.05
N VAL A 188 21.69 -29.59 10.80
CA VAL A 188 21.40 -30.51 9.67
C VAL A 188 20.06 -31.18 9.85
N ALA A 189 19.76 -31.73 11.04
CA ALA A 189 18.50 -32.40 11.33
C ALA A 189 17.27 -31.50 11.18
N ALA A 190 17.38 -30.25 11.55
CA ALA A 190 16.30 -29.28 11.45
C ALA A 190 15.90 -28.96 9.99
N LEU A 191 16.83 -29.13 9.05
CA LEU A 191 16.64 -28.88 7.62
C LEU A 191 16.62 -30.18 6.77
N ALA A 192 16.78 -31.34 7.40
CA ALA A 192 16.89 -32.65 6.71
C ALA A 192 15.65 -33.02 5.90
N ALA A 193 14.49 -32.45 6.22
CA ALA A 193 13.27 -32.68 5.48
C ALA A 193 13.31 -32.06 4.07
N VAL A 194 14.19 -31.06 3.82
CA VAL A 194 14.37 -30.44 2.50
C VAL A 194 15.11 -31.38 1.55
N ASP A 195 16.28 -31.88 1.97
CA ASP A 195 17.06 -32.89 1.23
C ASP A 195 17.69 -33.88 2.22
N SER A 196 17.07 -35.05 2.34
CA SER A 196 17.53 -36.11 3.24
C SER A 196 18.87 -36.75 2.80
N SER A 197 19.18 -36.75 1.52
CA SER A 197 20.42 -37.28 0.97
C SER A 197 21.61 -36.38 1.31
N ALA A 198 21.43 -35.07 1.07
CA ALA A 198 22.44 -34.08 1.47
C ALA A 198 22.63 -34.07 2.98
N ALA A 199 21.57 -34.20 3.77
CA ALA A 199 21.64 -34.30 5.23
C ALA A 199 22.45 -35.52 5.71
N ALA A 200 22.27 -36.68 5.08
CA ALA A 200 23.04 -37.88 5.38
C ALA A 200 24.53 -37.68 5.06
N ALA A 201 24.84 -37.13 3.88
CA ALA A 201 26.22 -36.80 3.50
C ALA A 201 26.89 -35.82 4.48
N ALA A 202 26.16 -34.75 4.89
CA ALA A 202 26.64 -33.79 5.86
C ALA A 202 26.92 -34.42 7.23
N ASN A 203 26.02 -35.27 7.73
CA ASN A 203 26.25 -36.00 9.00
C ASN A 203 27.48 -36.88 8.96
N ASN A 204 27.72 -37.60 7.84
CA ASN A 204 28.93 -38.38 7.66
C ASN A 204 30.20 -37.51 7.66
N ALA A 205 30.17 -36.36 7.00
CA ALA A 205 31.27 -35.43 6.98
C ALA A 205 31.55 -34.82 8.38
N ILE A 206 30.50 -34.48 9.13
CA ILE A 206 30.61 -33.99 10.53
C ILE A 206 31.21 -35.09 11.42
N ASP A 207 30.84 -36.39 11.21
CA ASP A 207 31.38 -37.50 12.00
C ASP A 207 32.84 -37.74 11.72
N ALA A 208 33.30 -37.54 10.49
CA ALA A 208 34.67 -37.70 10.07
C ALA A 208 35.56 -36.52 10.47
N ALA A 209 34.97 -35.32 10.70
CA ALA A 209 35.74 -34.13 11.08
C ALA A 209 36.23 -34.20 12.53
N SER A 210 37.41 -33.63 12.76
CA SER A 210 38.08 -33.64 14.06
C SER A 210 37.91 -32.32 14.83
N ASP A 211 37.46 -31.26 14.18
CA ASP A 211 37.41 -29.90 14.75
C ASP A 211 36.18 -29.11 14.24
N GLU A 212 36.00 -27.94 14.82
CA GLU A 212 34.90 -27.02 14.46
C GLU A 212 34.96 -26.53 13.03
N ALA A 213 36.16 -26.31 12.47
CA ALA A 213 36.28 -25.86 11.08
C ALA A 213 35.74 -26.93 10.12
N GLY A 214 36.00 -28.21 10.41
CA GLY A 214 35.44 -29.34 9.67
C GLY A 214 33.91 -29.42 9.82
N TYR A 215 33.36 -29.23 11.03
CA TYR A 215 31.91 -29.22 11.24
C TYR A 215 31.25 -28.07 10.48
N ALA A 216 31.84 -26.87 10.55
CA ALA A 216 31.33 -25.70 9.85
C ALA A 216 31.37 -25.86 8.31
N ALA A 217 32.46 -26.46 7.79
CA ALA A 217 32.60 -26.75 6.36
C ALA A 217 31.52 -27.73 5.87
N ALA A 218 31.26 -28.79 6.65
CA ALA A 218 30.22 -29.77 6.33
C ALA A 218 28.82 -29.16 6.35
N LEU A 219 28.52 -28.29 7.33
CA LEU A 219 27.25 -27.57 7.39
C LEU A 219 27.08 -26.60 6.21
N LYS A 220 28.15 -25.88 5.86
CA LYS A 220 28.11 -24.97 4.69
C LYS A 220 27.86 -25.72 3.39
N THR A 221 28.51 -26.85 3.18
CA THR A 221 28.28 -27.71 2.01
C THR A 221 26.82 -28.20 1.98
N PHE A 222 26.26 -28.57 3.13
CA PHE A 222 24.86 -28.97 3.23
C PHE A 222 23.91 -27.81 2.88
N ARG A 223 24.12 -26.63 3.43
CA ARG A 223 23.30 -25.45 3.12
C ARG A 223 23.37 -25.09 1.64
N GLN A 224 24.54 -25.20 1.04
CA GLN A 224 24.72 -24.98 -0.40
C GLN A 224 23.92 -26.00 -1.23
N ALA A 225 23.78 -27.23 -0.76
CA ALA A 225 22.98 -28.25 -1.45
C ALA A 225 21.47 -27.96 -1.40
N LEU A 226 21.01 -27.10 -0.49
CA LEU A 226 19.61 -26.68 -0.39
C LEU A 226 19.23 -25.56 -1.38
N ASP A 227 20.17 -25.05 -2.16
CA ASP A 227 19.91 -24.02 -3.17
C ASP A 227 18.93 -24.50 -4.22
N GLY A 228 17.93 -23.69 -4.51
CA GLY A 228 16.87 -23.97 -5.49
C GLY A 228 15.76 -24.89 -5.01
N HIS A 229 15.86 -25.51 -3.82
CA HIS A 229 14.79 -26.34 -3.30
C HIS A 229 13.54 -25.52 -2.97
N GLN A 230 12.39 -26.13 -3.28
CA GLN A 230 11.08 -25.63 -2.88
C GLN A 230 10.72 -26.14 -1.50
N VAL A 231 10.25 -25.23 -0.63
CA VAL A 231 9.97 -25.54 0.77
C VAL A 231 8.69 -24.83 1.24
N ARG A 232 8.11 -25.39 2.31
CA ARG A 232 7.06 -24.72 3.11
C ARG A 232 7.55 -24.49 4.52
N PHE A 233 7.20 -23.36 5.09
CA PHE A 233 7.47 -23.04 6.49
C PHE A 233 6.17 -23.10 7.27
N ALA A 234 6.10 -23.96 8.28
CA ALA A 234 4.90 -24.10 9.11
C ALA A 234 5.13 -23.65 10.55
N ASN A 235 4.12 -23.03 11.15
CA ASN A 235 4.13 -22.51 12.51
C ASN A 235 2.83 -22.90 13.24
N THR A 236 2.94 -23.40 14.47
CA THR A 236 1.79 -23.81 15.30
C THR A 236 1.60 -22.89 16.53
N GLY A 237 2.40 -21.84 16.68
CA GLY A 237 2.44 -20.98 17.86
C GLY A 237 1.16 -20.16 18.13
N ARG A 238 0.15 -20.25 17.26
CA ARG A 238 -1.16 -19.62 17.43
C ARG A 238 -2.31 -20.64 17.45
N GLY A 239 -2.00 -21.89 17.83
CA GLY A 239 -2.98 -22.95 18.00
C GLY A 239 -3.22 -23.79 16.75
N ALA A 240 -3.57 -23.20 15.62
CA ALA A 240 -3.65 -23.90 14.33
C ALA A 240 -2.27 -23.93 13.66
N LYS A 241 -2.04 -24.94 12.80
CA LYS A 241 -0.88 -24.95 11.89
C LYS A 241 -1.10 -23.89 10.82
N ASN A 242 -0.16 -22.96 10.70
CA ASN A 242 -0.18 -21.89 9.71
C ASN A 242 1.05 -22.03 8.81
N TYR A 243 0.86 -21.93 7.51
CA TYR A 243 1.97 -21.89 6.55
C TYR A 243 2.33 -20.43 6.22
N LEU A 244 3.63 -20.14 6.12
CA LEU A 244 4.11 -18.86 5.62
C LEU A 244 3.67 -18.71 4.16
N THR A 245 3.07 -17.57 3.83
CA THR A 245 2.62 -17.21 2.49
C THR A 245 2.69 -15.71 2.28
N LEU A 246 2.33 -15.21 1.10
CA LEU A 246 2.10 -13.79 0.86
C LEU A 246 0.60 -13.50 0.73
N SER A 247 0.13 -12.50 1.47
CA SER A 247 -1.25 -12.00 1.34
C SER A 247 -1.52 -11.45 -0.07
N PRO A 248 -2.78 -11.18 -0.44
CA PRO A 248 -3.10 -10.47 -1.67
C PRO A 248 -2.43 -9.09 -1.81
N THR A 249 -2.00 -8.48 -0.69
CA THR A 249 -1.25 -7.21 -0.67
C THR A 249 0.27 -7.41 -0.62
N PHE A 250 0.76 -8.61 -0.91
CA PHE A 250 2.18 -8.97 -1.03
C PHE A 250 3.00 -8.76 0.24
N VAL A 251 2.38 -8.91 1.40
CA VAL A 251 3.05 -8.95 2.70
C VAL A 251 2.97 -10.35 3.29
N ALA A 252 3.99 -10.74 4.08
CA ALA A 252 4.06 -12.06 4.69
C ALA A 252 2.95 -12.27 5.73
N THR A 253 2.26 -13.41 5.61
CA THR A 253 1.16 -13.83 6.48
C THR A 253 1.25 -15.33 6.77
N GLY A 254 0.50 -15.78 7.77
CA GLY A 254 0.31 -17.20 8.05
C GLY A 254 -1.05 -17.66 7.53
N ASP A 255 -1.06 -18.62 6.62
CA ASP A 255 -2.29 -19.26 6.16
C ASP A 255 -2.60 -20.53 6.99
N ALA A 256 -3.81 -20.58 7.55
CA ALA A 256 -4.29 -21.70 8.39
C ALA A 256 -4.96 -22.79 7.55
N ALA A 257 -4.49 -23.06 6.35
CA ALA A 257 -5.04 -24.08 5.49
C ALA A 257 -4.86 -25.48 6.10
N ALA A 258 -5.89 -26.32 6.01
CA ALA A 258 -5.81 -27.71 6.46
C ALA A 258 -4.83 -28.55 5.60
N THR A 259 -4.68 -28.17 4.33
CA THR A 259 -3.74 -28.76 3.37
C THR A 259 -2.97 -27.62 2.70
N PRO A 260 -1.63 -27.63 2.73
CA PRO A 260 -0.85 -26.58 2.09
C PRO A 260 -1.00 -26.64 0.57
N GLY A 261 -1.04 -25.45 -0.05
CA GLY A 261 -1.12 -25.29 -1.49
C GLY A 261 0.18 -24.79 -2.13
N ALA A 262 0.10 -24.44 -3.41
CA ALA A 262 1.20 -23.80 -4.14
C ALA A 262 1.52 -22.40 -3.57
N GLU A 263 0.52 -21.68 -3.06
CA GLU A 263 0.67 -20.35 -2.43
C GLU A 263 1.52 -20.36 -1.13
N ASP A 264 1.83 -21.52 -0.57
CA ASP A 264 2.65 -21.64 0.63
C ASP A 264 4.11 -22.02 0.32
N VAL A 265 4.47 -22.07 -0.98
CA VAL A 265 5.79 -22.53 -1.43
C VAL A 265 6.77 -21.36 -1.55
N PHE A 266 7.96 -21.58 -0.99
CA PHE A 266 9.12 -20.69 -1.13
C PHE A 266 10.30 -21.44 -1.75
N VAL A 267 11.08 -20.75 -2.55
CA VAL A 267 12.36 -21.24 -3.07
C VAL A 267 13.48 -20.73 -2.17
N LEU A 268 14.37 -21.61 -1.77
CA LEU A 268 15.60 -21.27 -1.04
C LEU A 268 16.66 -20.84 -2.05
N ASN A 269 17.07 -19.58 -2.07
CA ASN A 269 18.19 -19.13 -2.88
C ASN A 269 19.41 -18.91 -1.97
N TYR A 270 20.43 -19.77 -2.10
CA TYR A 270 21.62 -19.74 -1.27
C TYR A 270 22.62 -18.69 -1.73
N HIS A 271 23.19 -17.98 -0.77
CA HIS A 271 24.21 -16.95 -0.99
C HIS A 271 25.53 -17.33 -0.32
N ALA A 272 26.50 -17.73 -1.14
CA ALA A 272 27.78 -18.27 -0.69
C ALA A 272 28.70 -17.26 0.03
N ASP A 273 28.48 -15.95 -0.20
CA ASP A 273 29.24 -14.87 0.40
C ASP A 273 29.03 -14.77 1.91
N ASN A 274 27.83 -15.03 2.39
CA ASN A 274 27.45 -14.91 3.80
C ASN A 274 26.86 -16.19 4.40
N ASP A 275 26.85 -17.31 3.66
CA ASP A 275 26.30 -18.62 4.09
C ASP A 275 24.84 -18.50 4.59
N ASN A 276 23.99 -17.86 3.83
CA ASN A 276 22.59 -17.64 4.16
C ASN A 276 21.69 -17.70 2.92
N PHE A 277 20.38 -17.43 3.07
CA PHE A 277 19.39 -17.57 2.03
C PHE A 277 18.59 -16.29 1.81
N SER A 278 18.14 -16.03 0.59
CA SER A 278 16.90 -15.27 0.37
C SER A 278 15.74 -16.25 0.24
N LEU A 279 14.54 -15.80 0.64
CA LEU A 279 13.32 -16.61 0.64
C LEU A 279 12.39 -16.04 -0.42
N GLN A 280 12.31 -16.73 -1.57
CA GLN A 280 11.50 -16.31 -2.70
C GLN A 280 10.17 -17.06 -2.71
N HIS A 281 9.06 -16.33 -2.70
CA HIS A 281 7.73 -16.93 -2.82
C HIS A 281 7.52 -17.46 -4.26
N ALA A 282 7.32 -18.75 -4.41
CA ALA A 282 7.37 -19.44 -5.71
C ALA A 282 6.28 -18.97 -6.68
N VAL A 283 5.08 -18.64 -6.18
CA VAL A 283 3.96 -18.18 -7.02
C VAL A 283 4.19 -16.76 -7.57
N THR A 284 4.78 -15.87 -6.77
CA THR A 284 4.91 -14.43 -7.17
C THR A 284 6.30 -14.05 -7.63
N GLY A 285 7.31 -14.91 -7.49
CA GLY A 285 8.71 -14.58 -7.76
C GLY A 285 9.33 -13.54 -6.81
N ARG A 286 8.63 -13.14 -5.75
CA ARG A 286 9.06 -12.06 -4.84
C ARG A 286 9.75 -12.62 -3.60
N ASN A 287 10.80 -11.95 -3.17
CA ASN A 287 11.54 -12.26 -1.95
C ASN A 287 10.92 -11.57 -0.73
N LEU A 288 11.01 -12.18 0.44
CA LEU A 288 10.72 -11.49 1.70
C LEU A 288 11.72 -10.36 1.90
N ALA A 289 11.25 -9.18 2.26
CA ALA A 289 12.04 -7.96 2.40
C ALA A 289 12.23 -7.54 3.86
N ASP A 290 13.09 -6.57 4.08
CA ASP A 290 13.24 -5.94 5.38
C ASP A 290 12.03 -5.10 5.77
N VAL A 291 11.76 -5.05 7.07
CA VAL A 291 10.73 -4.18 7.63
C VAL A 291 11.34 -3.25 8.68
N PRO A 292 11.08 -1.93 8.60
CA PRO A 292 11.71 -0.98 9.52
C PRO A 292 11.18 -1.07 10.96
N GLY A 293 9.95 -1.57 11.16
CA GLY A 293 9.26 -1.62 12.45
C GLY A 293 9.04 -3.03 12.98
N ARG A 294 9.00 -3.17 14.33
CA ARG A 294 8.80 -4.45 15.02
C ARG A 294 7.43 -5.08 14.74
N ASP A 295 6.37 -4.30 14.80
CA ASP A 295 4.97 -4.78 14.71
C ASP A 295 4.37 -4.58 13.30
N GLN A 296 5.22 -4.43 12.30
CA GLN A 296 4.81 -4.28 10.90
C GLN A 296 4.94 -5.62 10.18
N ALA A 297 3.95 -5.94 9.33
CA ALA A 297 4.03 -7.12 8.49
C ALA A 297 5.23 -7.04 7.54
N VAL A 298 5.96 -8.15 7.41
CA VAL A 298 7.14 -8.25 6.53
C VAL A 298 6.68 -8.08 5.07
N PRO A 299 7.15 -7.08 4.35
CA PRO A 299 6.80 -6.87 2.95
C PRO A 299 7.55 -7.85 2.04
N SER A 300 7.22 -7.84 0.75
CA SER A 300 7.98 -8.54 -0.28
C SER A 300 8.53 -7.57 -1.32
N THR A 301 9.60 -7.98 -2.00
CA THR A 301 10.31 -7.19 -3.02
C THR A 301 10.82 -8.08 -4.15
N THR A 302 11.13 -7.50 -5.30
CA THR A 302 11.84 -8.18 -6.39
C THR A 302 13.34 -8.36 -6.09
N SER A 303 13.89 -7.57 -5.16
CA SER A 303 15.30 -7.68 -4.73
C SER A 303 15.49 -8.90 -3.83
N ASP A 304 16.60 -9.61 -4.03
CA ASP A 304 17.06 -10.70 -3.17
C ASP A 304 18.07 -10.24 -2.09
N ALA A 305 18.17 -8.93 -1.87
CA ALA A 305 19.16 -8.36 -0.95
C ALA A 305 18.94 -8.74 0.53
N THR A 306 17.69 -8.98 0.93
CA THR A 306 17.37 -9.42 2.29
C THR A 306 17.76 -10.87 2.49
N ARG A 307 18.53 -11.13 3.54
CA ARG A 307 19.12 -12.43 3.85
C ARG A 307 18.56 -13.00 5.14
N TYR A 308 18.38 -14.32 5.14
CA TYR A 308 17.87 -15.08 6.28
C TYR A 308 18.80 -16.22 6.65
N ASP A 309 19.09 -16.36 7.94
CA ASP A 309 19.65 -17.57 8.52
C ASP A 309 18.49 -18.50 8.93
N LEU A 310 18.61 -19.78 8.61
CA LEU A 310 17.76 -20.86 9.09
C LEU A 310 18.43 -21.51 10.30
N LEU A 311 18.14 -21.01 11.49
CA LEU A 311 18.84 -21.39 12.72
C LEU A 311 18.06 -22.50 13.44
N SER A 312 18.71 -23.65 13.70
CA SER A 312 18.12 -24.68 14.55
C SER A 312 17.84 -24.15 15.95
N ASN A 313 16.66 -24.41 16.47
CA ASN A 313 16.33 -24.18 17.89
C ASN A 313 16.90 -25.28 18.82
N GLY A 314 17.61 -26.28 18.27
CA GLY A 314 18.13 -27.41 19.04
C GLY A 314 17.07 -28.36 19.57
N LYS A 315 15.80 -28.23 19.16
CA LYS A 315 14.65 -28.92 19.73
C LYS A 315 13.60 -29.20 18.64
N ASN A 316 13.05 -30.41 18.63
CA ASN A 316 11.92 -30.82 17.76
C ASN A 316 12.12 -30.58 16.25
N ASN A 317 13.36 -30.61 15.74
CA ASN A 317 13.72 -30.29 14.34
C ASN A 317 13.12 -28.96 13.87
N THR A 318 13.09 -27.97 14.75
CA THR A 318 12.55 -26.65 14.47
C THR A 318 13.64 -25.63 14.21
N ILE A 319 13.27 -24.58 13.49
CA ILE A 319 14.14 -23.46 13.14
C ILE A 319 13.54 -22.11 13.59
N SER A 320 14.41 -21.14 13.71
CA SER A 320 14.09 -19.73 13.71
C SER A 320 14.59 -19.10 12.41
N LEU A 321 13.79 -18.28 11.75
CA LEU A 321 14.13 -17.55 10.53
C LEU A 321 14.65 -16.17 10.93
N ARG A 322 15.97 -15.99 10.94
CA ARG A 322 16.63 -14.74 11.36
C ARG A 322 16.93 -13.88 10.14
N ASN A 323 16.41 -12.68 10.08
CA ASN A 323 16.82 -11.68 9.12
C ASN A 323 18.19 -11.12 9.53
N VAL A 324 19.24 -11.39 8.75
CA VAL A 324 20.62 -10.96 9.05
C VAL A 324 20.95 -9.60 8.44
N SER A 325 20.11 -9.06 7.57
CA SER A 325 20.28 -7.70 7.02
C SER A 325 19.95 -6.63 8.07
N ILE A 326 19.25 -7.00 9.13
CA ILE A 326 18.87 -6.09 10.22
C ILE A 326 19.75 -6.37 11.44
N ASN A 327 20.52 -5.37 11.86
CA ASN A 327 21.29 -5.45 13.11
C ASN A 327 20.41 -5.02 14.30
N ALA A 328 19.52 -5.93 14.75
CA ALA A 328 18.64 -5.72 15.88
C ALA A 328 18.43 -7.04 16.64
N ASP A 329 18.11 -6.95 17.94
CA ASP A 329 17.84 -8.12 18.78
C ASP A 329 16.54 -8.84 18.39
N LEU A 330 15.60 -8.11 17.83
CA LEU A 330 14.28 -8.61 17.42
C LEU A 330 14.22 -8.69 15.89
N ASN A 331 14.88 -9.66 15.30
CA ASN A 331 14.99 -9.81 13.85
C ASN A 331 14.56 -11.19 13.33
N TYR A 332 13.77 -11.95 14.09
CA TYR A 332 13.27 -13.25 13.68
C TYR A 332 11.83 -13.18 13.18
N LEU A 333 11.49 -13.97 12.17
CA LEU A 333 10.11 -14.06 11.69
C LEU A 333 9.21 -14.66 12.76
N HIS A 334 8.10 -14.00 13.02
CA HIS A 334 7.14 -14.31 14.08
C HIS A 334 5.71 -14.22 13.55
N LEU A 335 4.92 -15.27 13.81
CA LEU A 335 3.50 -15.25 13.52
C LEU A 335 2.76 -14.42 14.58
N ALA A 336 2.31 -13.22 14.21
CA ALA A 336 1.68 -12.29 15.14
C ALA A 336 0.30 -12.76 15.64
N GLY A 337 -0.18 -12.16 16.71
CA GLY A 337 -1.53 -12.38 17.21
C GLY A 337 -2.61 -11.51 16.54
N PHE A 338 -2.23 -10.64 15.61
CA PHE A 338 -3.12 -9.78 14.85
C PHE A 338 -3.11 -10.11 13.36
N LYS A 339 -4.13 -9.65 12.64
CA LYS A 339 -4.32 -9.96 11.23
C LYS A 339 -3.80 -8.85 10.32
N SER A 340 -3.30 -9.27 9.15
CA SER A 340 -3.14 -8.45 7.96
C SER A 340 -4.13 -8.97 6.91
N GLY A 341 -5.20 -8.22 6.66
CA GLY A 341 -6.33 -8.72 5.90
C GLY A 341 -7.10 -9.81 6.66
N SER A 342 -7.28 -10.99 6.06
CA SER A 342 -7.96 -12.14 6.66
C SER A 342 -7.02 -13.07 7.44
N GLN A 343 -5.72 -13.02 7.17
CA GLN A 343 -4.69 -13.93 7.69
C GLN A 343 -3.88 -13.30 8.81
N LEU A 344 -3.21 -14.14 9.64
CA LEU A 344 -2.31 -13.64 10.68
C LEU A 344 -1.07 -13.00 10.05
N ALA A 345 -0.67 -11.82 10.54
CA ALA A 345 0.52 -11.15 10.04
C ALA A 345 1.81 -11.89 10.46
N VAL A 346 2.83 -11.86 9.61
CA VAL A 346 4.19 -12.26 9.98
C VAL A 346 5.01 -10.99 10.16
N VAL A 347 5.62 -10.86 11.34
CA VAL A 347 6.35 -9.66 11.80
C VAL A 347 7.74 -10.05 12.30
N ARG A 348 8.52 -9.07 12.78
CA ARG A 348 9.78 -9.33 13.48
C ARG A 348 9.58 -9.45 14.98
N TRP A 349 10.26 -10.44 15.60
CA TRP A 349 10.21 -10.65 17.06
C TRP A 349 11.47 -11.38 17.55
N GLU A 350 11.42 -11.86 18.80
CA GLU A 350 12.43 -12.69 19.42
C GLU A 350 12.59 -14.06 18.75
N ALA A 351 13.72 -14.72 18.97
CA ALA A 351 13.98 -16.06 18.49
C ALA A 351 12.95 -17.09 19.00
N GLY A 352 12.76 -18.15 18.24
CA GLY A 352 11.93 -19.28 18.65
C GLY A 352 12.59 -20.11 19.76
N SER A 353 11.78 -20.63 20.68
CA SER A 353 12.24 -21.53 21.75
C SER A 353 12.31 -23.01 21.33
N GLY A 354 11.85 -23.35 20.13
CA GLY A 354 11.68 -24.72 19.69
C GLY A 354 10.40 -25.40 20.21
N ASP A 355 9.61 -24.73 21.02
CA ASP A 355 8.32 -25.23 21.49
C ASP A 355 7.21 -24.91 20.49
N ALA A 356 6.26 -25.84 20.32
CA ALA A 356 5.19 -25.74 19.34
C ALA A 356 4.25 -24.53 19.56
N ASN A 357 4.16 -24.04 20.80
CA ASN A 357 3.35 -22.85 21.16
C ASN A 357 4.11 -21.53 21.00
N ASN A 358 5.38 -21.56 20.58
CA ASN A 358 6.18 -20.35 20.33
C ASN A 358 6.00 -19.89 18.90
N ALA A 359 5.47 -18.70 18.72
CA ALA A 359 5.12 -18.16 17.40
C ALA A 359 6.33 -17.69 16.55
N SER A 360 7.56 -17.76 17.04
CA SER A 360 8.80 -17.62 16.24
C SER A 360 9.44 -18.98 15.90
N THR A 361 8.82 -20.09 16.29
CA THR A 361 9.30 -21.45 16.01
C THR A 361 8.64 -21.97 14.74
N TRP A 362 9.46 -22.34 13.76
CA TRP A 362 9.03 -22.83 12.45
C TRP A 362 9.51 -24.24 12.22
N THR A 363 8.78 -25.01 11.44
CA THR A 363 9.24 -26.25 10.81
C THR A 363 9.36 -26.02 9.31
N ILE A 364 10.28 -26.74 8.67
CA ILE A 364 10.46 -26.69 7.22
C ILE A 364 10.03 -28.05 6.64
N GLU A 365 9.34 -28.00 5.52
CA GLU A 365 8.86 -29.17 4.78
C GLU A 365 9.34 -29.06 3.33
N ASN A 366 9.73 -30.17 2.71
CA ASN A 366 10.03 -30.19 1.28
C ASN A 366 8.75 -29.95 0.47
N ALA A 367 8.87 -29.26 -0.64
CA ALA A 367 7.80 -28.95 -1.57
C ALA A 367 8.22 -29.10 -3.04
N ASP A 368 9.32 -29.82 -3.32
CA ASP A 368 9.82 -30.02 -4.68
C ASP A 368 8.88 -30.89 -5.56
N ASP A 369 7.82 -31.45 -4.96
CA ASP A 369 6.74 -32.11 -5.67
C ASP A 369 5.72 -31.15 -6.28
N VAL A 370 5.76 -29.86 -5.93
CA VAL A 370 4.92 -28.82 -6.54
C VAL A 370 5.52 -28.44 -7.89
N THR A 371 4.73 -28.63 -8.92
CA THR A 371 5.16 -28.46 -10.31
C THR A 371 5.04 -26.99 -10.75
N ASP A 372 5.77 -26.60 -11.80
CA ASP A 372 5.63 -25.29 -12.42
C ASP A 372 4.21 -25.03 -12.94
N ASP A 373 3.48 -26.07 -13.35
CA ASP A 373 2.08 -25.97 -13.78
C ASP A 373 1.17 -25.59 -12.59
N GLU A 374 1.38 -26.17 -11.41
CA GLU A 374 0.62 -25.83 -10.20
C GLU A 374 0.94 -24.42 -9.70
N LEU A 375 2.21 -24.01 -9.77
CA LEU A 375 2.63 -22.65 -9.47
C LEU A 375 2.04 -21.63 -10.46
N PHE A 376 2.00 -21.98 -11.75
CA PHE A 376 1.40 -21.14 -12.79
C PHE A 376 -0.11 -21.01 -12.59
N GLU A 377 -0.81 -22.09 -12.25
CA GLU A 377 -2.25 -22.06 -11.96
C GLU A 377 -2.53 -21.16 -10.76
N ALA A 378 -1.78 -21.32 -9.66
CA ALA A 378 -1.92 -20.48 -8.47
C ALA A 378 -1.60 -18.99 -8.75
N ALA A 379 -0.55 -18.70 -9.52
CA ALA A 379 -0.21 -17.35 -9.97
C ALA A 379 -1.33 -16.75 -10.83
N GLY A 380 -1.93 -17.54 -11.71
CA GLY A 380 -3.06 -17.17 -12.53
C GLY A 380 -4.31 -16.88 -11.70
N GLU A 381 -4.65 -17.74 -10.74
CA GLU A 381 -5.77 -17.52 -9.82
C GLU A 381 -5.58 -16.24 -9.00
N ARG A 382 -4.37 -16.01 -8.47
CA ARG A 382 -4.01 -14.79 -7.76
C ARG A 382 -4.17 -13.56 -8.65
N PHE A 383 -3.72 -13.65 -9.89
CA PHE A 383 -3.84 -12.58 -10.87
C PHE A 383 -5.31 -12.26 -11.19
N MET A 384 -6.16 -13.30 -11.34
CA MET A 384 -7.60 -13.15 -11.53
C MET A 384 -8.28 -12.54 -10.30
N ALA A 385 -7.90 -12.97 -9.11
CA ALA A 385 -8.41 -12.41 -7.86
C ALA A 385 -8.07 -10.93 -7.68
N LEU A 386 -6.96 -10.46 -8.27
CA LEU A 386 -6.61 -9.05 -8.34
C LEU A 386 -7.38 -8.29 -9.45
N ASN A 387 -8.29 -8.95 -10.16
CA ASN A 387 -9.09 -8.42 -11.28
C ASN A 387 -8.26 -7.80 -12.42
N LEU A 388 -7.01 -8.23 -12.58
CA LEU A 388 -6.13 -7.69 -13.61
C LEU A 388 -6.50 -8.18 -15.02
N LEU A 389 -7.04 -9.40 -15.15
CA LEU A 389 -7.51 -9.95 -16.42
C LEU A 389 -8.92 -9.47 -16.80
N ASP A 390 -9.77 -9.26 -15.80
CA ASP A 390 -11.16 -8.82 -16.00
C ASP A 390 -11.31 -7.30 -15.88
N ALA A 391 -10.33 -6.63 -15.29
CA ALA A 391 -10.32 -5.18 -15.37
C ALA A 391 -10.34 -4.82 -16.86
N PRO A 392 -11.43 -4.24 -17.38
CA PRO A 392 -11.36 -3.70 -18.70
C PRO A 392 -10.15 -2.78 -18.68
N LEU A 393 -9.24 -2.99 -19.61
CA LEU A 393 -8.25 -1.99 -19.96
C LEU A 393 -9.06 -0.78 -20.39
N GLY A 394 -9.60 -0.09 -19.42
CA GLY A 394 -10.65 0.89 -19.62
C GLY A 394 -10.12 2.23 -19.20
N ASN A 395 -10.55 3.21 -19.93
CA ASN A 395 -10.25 4.60 -19.73
C ASN A 395 -11.05 5.23 -18.58
N SER A 396 -11.67 4.43 -17.71
CA SER A 396 -12.48 4.96 -16.60
C SER A 396 -11.58 5.44 -15.46
N PHE A 397 -11.92 6.58 -14.87
CA PHE A 397 -11.14 7.18 -13.78
C PHE A 397 -11.02 6.25 -12.57
N GLY A 398 -9.82 6.23 -11.98
CA GLY A 398 -9.48 5.34 -10.89
C GLY A 398 -9.23 3.90 -11.32
N GLN A 399 -9.46 3.54 -12.58
CA GLN A 399 -9.04 2.27 -13.15
C GLN A 399 -7.56 2.29 -13.52
N ARG A 400 -6.94 1.11 -13.51
CA ARG A 400 -5.53 0.99 -13.81
C ARG A 400 -5.30 1.12 -15.29
N PHE A 401 -4.35 1.97 -15.63
CA PHE A 401 -3.79 2.03 -16.97
C PHE A 401 -2.59 1.09 -17.03
N VAL A 402 -2.64 0.10 -17.88
CA VAL A 402 -1.59 -0.92 -18.02
C VAL A 402 -0.66 -0.51 -19.15
N SER A 403 0.66 -0.61 -18.93
CA SER A 403 1.63 -0.34 -20.01
C SER A 403 1.40 -1.28 -21.20
N GLU A 404 1.85 -0.90 -22.39
CA GLU A 404 1.73 -1.74 -23.59
C GLU A 404 2.43 -3.09 -23.43
N GLU A 405 3.55 -3.13 -22.70
CA GLU A 405 4.26 -4.37 -22.39
C GLU A 405 3.40 -5.28 -21.49
N THR A 406 2.78 -4.73 -20.46
CA THR A 406 1.87 -5.47 -19.59
C THR A 406 0.63 -5.93 -20.36
N LYS A 407 0.08 -5.13 -21.28
CA LYS A 407 -1.01 -5.56 -22.17
C LYS A 407 -0.60 -6.76 -23.03
N ALA A 408 0.63 -6.74 -23.57
CA ALA A 408 1.15 -7.85 -24.39
C ALA A 408 1.27 -9.13 -23.54
N THR A 409 1.75 -9.03 -22.30
CA THR A 409 1.85 -10.18 -21.38
C THR A 409 0.46 -10.68 -20.97
N LEU A 410 -0.49 -9.78 -20.67
CA LEU A 410 -1.90 -10.14 -20.44
C LEU A 410 -2.50 -10.89 -21.61
N GLN A 411 -2.20 -10.47 -22.85
CA GLN A 411 -2.70 -11.14 -24.03
C GLN A 411 -2.08 -12.51 -24.24
N LYS A 412 -0.79 -12.70 -23.91
CA LYS A 412 -0.14 -14.02 -23.87
C LYS A 412 -0.86 -14.95 -22.88
N PHE A 413 -1.12 -14.48 -21.67
CA PHE A 413 -1.83 -15.24 -20.64
C PHE A 413 -3.23 -15.67 -21.12
N LYS A 414 -4.04 -14.73 -21.64
CA LYS A 414 -5.37 -15.01 -22.19
C LYS A 414 -5.35 -16.05 -23.31
N ASN A 415 -4.27 -16.07 -24.08
CA ASN A 415 -4.09 -17.02 -25.18
C ASN A 415 -3.39 -18.31 -24.76
N ALA A 416 -3.20 -18.58 -23.46
CA ALA A 416 -2.43 -19.69 -22.90
C ALA A 416 -0.99 -19.78 -23.46
N LYS A 417 -0.34 -18.64 -23.68
CA LYS A 417 1.03 -18.54 -24.18
C LYS A 417 2.00 -17.92 -23.18
N ALA A 418 1.52 -17.50 -22.01
CA ALA A 418 2.35 -17.03 -20.92
C ALA A 418 2.97 -18.23 -20.19
N ASP A 419 4.17 -18.05 -19.66
CA ASP A 419 4.79 -18.98 -18.71
C ASP A 419 4.69 -18.43 -17.28
N LEU A 420 5.21 -19.18 -16.31
CA LEU A 420 5.18 -18.76 -14.90
C LEU A 420 5.90 -17.42 -14.68
N GLY A 421 7.05 -17.23 -15.33
CA GLY A 421 7.83 -15.98 -15.25
C GLY A 421 7.05 -14.78 -15.74
N ASP A 422 6.35 -14.90 -16.89
CA ASP A 422 5.49 -13.83 -17.43
C ASP A 422 4.43 -13.40 -16.41
N VAL A 423 3.82 -14.36 -15.67
CA VAL A 423 2.79 -14.05 -14.66
C VAL A 423 3.41 -13.45 -13.39
N GLN A 424 4.56 -13.96 -12.96
CA GLN A 424 5.31 -13.40 -11.81
C GLN A 424 5.73 -11.96 -12.07
N ASP A 425 6.18 -11.63 -13.27
CA ASP A 425 6.53 -10.26 -13.67
C ASP A 425 5.32 -9.32 -13.58
N LEU A 426 4.15 -9.78 -14.03
CA LEU A 426 2.91 -9.02 -13.89
C LEU A 426 2.51 -8.81 -12.43
N LEU A 427 2.59 -9.86 -11.60
CA LEU A 427 2.27 -9.76 -10.18
C LEU A 427 3.24 -8.81 -9.46
N SER A 428 4.52 -8.87 -9.79
CA SER A 428 5.54 -7.98 -9.24
C SER A 428 5.33 -6.52 -9.67
N ALA A 429 5.09 -6.28 -10.95
CA ALA A 429 4.76 -4.97 -11.47
C ALA A 429 3.51 -4.39 -10.77
N TYR A 430 2.52 -5.21 -10.52
CA TYR A 430 1.34 -4.83 -9.76
C TYR A 430 1.68 -4.45 -8.31
N ALA A 431 2.49 -5.27 -7.63
CA ALA A 431 2.89 -5.03 -6.24
C ALA A 431 3.71 -3.73 -6.09
N ASP A 432 4.64 -3.50 -7.01
CA ASP A 432 5.56 -2.36 -6.96
C ASP A 432 4.97 -1.10 -7.61
N LYS A 433 3.80 -1.20 -8.26
CA LYS A 433 3.12 -0.11 -8.98
C LYS A 433 3.97 0.50 -10.11
N THR A 434 4.95 -0.22 -10.62
CA THR A 434 5.91 0.30 -11.62
C THR A 434 5.37 0.27 -13.04
N SER A 435 4.41 -0.61 -13.34
CA SER A 435 3.82 -0.78 -14.67
C SER A 435 2.35 -0.34 -14.76
N PHE A 436 1.81 0.21 -13.67
CA PHE A 436 0.44 0.67 -13.61
C PHE A 436 0.38 2.16 -13.32
N THR A 437 -0.07 2.92 -14.28
CA THR A 437 -0.60 4.25 -14.04
C THR A 437 -2.11 4.14 -13.85
N PHE A 438 -2.66 4.99 -13.00
CA PHE A 438 -4.10 5.09 -12.87
C PHE A 438 -4.59 6.16 -13.83
N ASN A 439 -5.70 5.89 -14.52
CA ASN A 439 -6.39 6.93 -15.25
C ASN A 439 -6.98 7.92 -14.25
N MET A 440 -6.43 9.11 -14.20
CA MET A 440 -6.87 10.19 -13.33
C MET A 440 -7.50 11.29 -14.18
N PRO A 441 -8.44 12.07 -13.63
CA PRO A 441 -9.01 13.20 -14.35
C PRO A 441 -7.93 14.14 -14.86
N ALA A 442 -8.02 14.51 -16.14
CA ALA A 442 -7.22 15.54 -16.78
C ALA A 442 -8.00 16.85 -16.89
N ALA A 443 -7.33 17.93 -17.28
CA ALA A 443 -8.02 19.19 -17.54
C ALA A 443 -9.08 19.01 -18.63
N GLY A 444 -10.29 19.47 -18.38
CA GLY A 444 -11.45 19.32 -19.25
C GLY A 444 -12.40 18.19 -18.88
N ASP A 445 -11.96 17.24 -18.08
CA ASP A 445 -12.79 16.09 -17.71
C ASP A 445 -13.95 16.46 -16.79
N PHE A 446 -15.09 15.84 -17.06
CA PHE A 446 -16.27 15.87 -16.21
C PHE A 446 -16.55 14.48 -15.63
N PHE A 447 -16.89 14.45 -14.35
CA PHE A 447 -17.17 13.19 -13.65
C PHE A 447 -18.11 13.39 -12.48
N ARG A 448 -18.63 12.25 -11.95
CA ARG A 448 -19.35 12.20 -10.69
C ARG A 448 -18.47 11.58 -9.60
N ILE A 449 -18.55 12.11 -8.41
CA ILE A 449 -17.85 11.60 -7.22
C ILE A 449 -18.82 10.66 -6.49
N LYS A 450 -18.40 9.40 -6.31
CA LYS A 450 -19.19 8.36 -5.65
C LYS A 450 -18.53 7.93 -4.33
N SER A 451 -19.37 7.44 -3.42
CA SER A 451 -18.88 6.72 -2.22
C SER A 451 -18.09 5.48 -2.60
N ASN A 452 -17.26 4.98 -1.68
CA ASN A 452 -16.42 3.82 -1.93
C ASN A 452 -17.23 2.55 -2.26
N ASP A 453 -18.46 2.43 -1.74
CA ASP A 453 -19.39 1.34 -2.05
C ASP A 453 -20.19 1.57 -3.34
N GLY A 454 -19.97 2.68 -4.02
CA GLY A 454 -20.61 3.05 -5.30
C GLY A 454 -22.10 3.41 -5.23
N LYS A 455 -22.71 3.48 -4.04
CA LYS A 455 -24.16 3.62 -3.87
C LYS A 455 -24.66 5.06 -3.80
N ARG A 456 -23.77 6.00 -3.51
CA ARG A 456 -24.14 7.42 -3.33
C ARG A 456 -23.25 8.32 -4.15
N TYR A 457 -23.81 9.39 -4.64
CA TYR A 457 -23.13 10.46 -5.38
C TYR A 457 -23.06 11.72 -4.53
N VAL A 458 -21.97 12.47 -4.67
CA VAL A 458 -21.88 13.83 -4.16
C VAL A 458 -22.70 14.74 -5.05
N THR A 459 -23.53 15.63 -4.47
CA THR A 459 -24.34 16.60 -5.22
C THR A 459 -24.22 18.00 -4.67
N ALA A 460 -24.16 18.98 -5.57
CA ALA A 460 -24.25 20.40 -5.27
C ALA A 460 -25.71 20.91 -5.21
N ASN A 461 -26.68 20.10 -5.61
CA ASN A 461 -28.11 20.47 -5.55
C ASN A 461 -28.59 20.57 -4.11
N GLY A 462 -29.39 21.60 -3.81
CA GLY A 462 -29.83 21.91 -2.47
C GLY A 462 -28.73 22.46 -1.55
N ALA A 463 -27.60 22.89 -2.12
CA ALA A 463 -26.58 23.62 -1.37
C ALA A 463 -27.16 24.93 -0.81
N THR A 464 -27.02 25.11 0.51
CA THR A 464 -27.46 26.33 1.19
C THR A 464 -26.24 27.12 1.65
N ASP A 465 -26.18 28.40 1.30
CA ASP A 465 -25.10 29.27 1.74
C ASP A 465 -25.07 29.35 3.26
N GLY A 466 -23.85 29.28 3.84
CA GLY A 466 -23.65 29.25 5.28
C GLY A 466 -23.85 27.87 5.95
N ALA A 467 -24.36 26.86 5.25
CA ALA A 467 -24.48 25.52 5.81
C ALA A 467 -23.11 24.90 6.07
N ALA A 468 -23.01 24.07 7.13
CA ALA A 468 -21.79 23.31 7.46
C ALA A 468 -21.41 22.36 6.31
N TRP A 469 -22.39 21.68 5.74
CA TRP A 469 -22.24 20.75 4.61
C TRP A 469 -22.99 21.32 3.39
N GLN A 470 -22.27 21.95 2.47
CA GLN A 470 -22.86 22.48 1.24
C GLN A 470 -22.99 21.41 0.16
N LEU A 471 -22.00 20.49 0.07
CA LEU A 471 -22.08 19.34 -0.81
C LEU A 471 -22.69 18.16 -0.07
N LYS A 472 -23.83 17.71 -0.52
CA LYS A 472 -24.63 16.62 0.06
C LYS A 472 -24.47 15.32 -0.71
N THR A 473 -25.20 14.29 -0.34
CA THR A 473 -25.27 13.03 -1.08
C THR A 473 -26.65 12.75 -1.62
N THR A 474 -26.69 12.08 -2.77
CA THR A 474 -27.90 11.55 -3.39
C THR A 474 -27.66 10.11 -3.87
N THR A 475 -28.73 9.34 -4.02
CA THR A 475 -28.73 8.05 -4.72
C THR A 475 -29.18 8.19 -6.18
N ASP A 476 -29.63 9.38 -6.59
CA ASP A 476 -30.09 9.66 -7.95
C ASP A 476 -28.89 9.92 -8.87
N SER A 477 -28.61 8.98 -9.77
CA SER A 477 -27.56 9.09 -10.77
C SER A 477 -27.89 10.08 -11.91
N THR A 478 -29.15 10.52 -12.02
CA THR A 478 -29.61 11.47 -13.05
C THR A 478 -29.55 12.93 -12.58
N ASP A 479 -29.25 13.14 -11.29
CA ASP A 479 -29.09 14.47 -10.72
C ASP A 479 -27.88 15.18 -11.33
N GLU A 480 -28.09 16.23 -12.12
CA GLU A 480 -27.04 17.02 -12.75
C GLU A 480 -26.15 17.76 -11.72
N GLY A 481 -26.65 17.97 -10.50
CA GLY A 481 -25.84 18.47 -9.37
C GLY A 481 -24.69 17.58 -8.98
N THR A 482 -24.67 16.32 -9.45
CA THR A 482 -23.58 15.36 -9.21
C THR A 482 -22.41 15.51 -10.17
N ILE A 483 -22.52 16.35 -11.20
CA ILE A 483 -21.48 16.52 -12.22
C ILE A 483 -20.51 17.62 -11.79
N PHE A 484 -19.23 17.26 -11.74
CA PHE A 484 -18.12 18.14 -11.48
C PHE A 484 -17.16 18.12 -12.66
N GLY A 485 -16.64 19.28 -13.02
CA GLY A 485 -15.56 19.41 -14.01
C GLY A 485 -14.23 19.72 -13.34
N TYR A 486 -13.15 19.41 -14.01
CA TYR A 486 -11.78 19.63 -13.56
C TYR A 486 -10.98 20.41 -14.61
N ASP A 487 -10.29 21.49 -14.22
CA ASP A 487 -9.48 22.33 -15.11
C ASP A 487 -7.97 22.01 -15.08
N GLY A 488 -7.59 20.88 -14.48
CA GLY A 488 -6.19 20.53 -14.19
C GLY A 488 -5.72 21.01 -12.82
N SER A 489 -6.53 21.79 -12.10
CA SER A 489 -6.20 22.34 -10.78
C SER A 489 -7.38 22.42 -9.83
N HIS A 490 -8.59 22.66 -10.33
CA HIS A 490 -9.77 22.93 -9.51
C HIS A 490 -10.96 22.07 -9.91
N LEU A 491 -11.77 21.72 -8.91
CA LEU A 491 -13.08 21.10 -9.10
C LEU A 491 -14.15 22.15 -9.15
N VAL A 492 -14.98 22.14 -10.18
CA VAL A 492 -16.10 23.08 -10.36
C VAL A 492 -17.41 22.30 -10.56
N SER A 493 -18.40 22.61 -9.77
CA SER A 493 -19.75 22.06 -9.95
C SER A 493 -20.41 22.60 -11.22
N LEU A 494 -20.84 21.73 -12.13
CA LEU A 494 -21.50 22.10 -13.39
C LEU A 494 -22.79 22.88 -13.12
N SER A 495 -23.62 22.41 -12.20
CA SER A 495 -24.94 23.00 -11.92
C SER A 495 -24.83 24.39 -11.30
N THR A 496 -23.84 24.64 -10.44
CA THR A 496 -23.69 25.93 -9.73
C THR A 496 -22.62 26.84 -10.32
N GLY A 497 -21.66 26.30 -11.10
CA GLY A 497 -20.48 27.02 -11.59
C GLY A 497 -19.56 27.51 -10.46
N ARG A 498 -19.64 26.93 -9.26
CA ARG A 498 -18.80 27.27 -8.10
C ARG A 498 -17.69 26.25 -7.91
N ALA A 499 -16.53 26.70 -7.48
CA ALA A 499 -15.41 25.81 -7.18
C ALA A 499 -15.59 25.12 -5.82
N VAL A 500 -15.15 23.86 -5.75
CA VAL A 500 -15.15 23.05 -4.52
C VAL A 500 -13.86 23.33 -3.73
N TYR A 501 -13.97 23.58 -2.42
CA TYR A 501 -12.81 23.72 -1.54
C TYR A 501 -13.08 23.18 -0.14
N LEU A 502 -12.00 22.84 0.60
CA LEU A 502 -12.07 22.41 2.00
C LEU A 502 -11.89 23.62 2.93
N SER A 503 -12.95 23.98 3.63
CA SER A 503 -12.93 25.05 4.64
C SER A 503 -12.41 24.52 5.96
N GLY A 504 -11.26 25.03 6.42
CA GLY A 504 -10.65 24.59 7.69
C GLY A 504 -10.27 23.11 7.74
N GLY A 505 -10.11 22.46 6.59
CA GLY A 505 -9.70 21.05 6.49
C GLY A 505 -10.76 20.01 6.81
N SER A 506 -11.99 20.40 7.16
CA SER A 506 -13.02 19.46 7.62
C SER A 506 -14.33 19.46 6.83
N GLN A 507 -14.61 20.48 6.06
CA GLN A 507 -15.88 20.62 5.33
C GLN A 507 -15.66 21.10 3.90
N ALA A 508 -16.22 20.36 2.92
CA ALA A 508 -16.22 20.80 1.55
C ALA A 508 -17.33 21.83 1.32
N LYS A 509 -16.95 22.97 0.73
CA LYS A 509 -17.82 24.10 0.43
C LYS A 509 -17.74 24.46 -1.05
N LEU A 510 -18.72 25.21 -1.50
CA LEU A 510 -18.77 25.81 -2.82
C LEU A 510 -18.34 27.28 -2.70
N ALA A 511 -17.19 27.58 -3.29
CA ALA A 511 -16.64 28.92 -3.30
C ALA A 511 -17.27 29.75 -4.43
N ASP A 512 -17.70 30.95 -4.10
CA ASP A 512 -17.77 32.04 -5.05
C ASP A 512 -16.46 32.84 -5.04
N TYR A 513 -16.33 33.84 -5.89
CA TYR A 513 -15.08 34.54 -6.14
C TYR A 513 -14.46 35.24 -4.91
N THR A 514 -15.23 35.49 -3.88
CA THR A 514 -14.74 36.11 -2.64
C THR A 514 -13.78 35.22 -1.86
N VAL A 515 -13.72 33.94 -2.18
CA VAL A 515 -12.73 32.99 -1.66
C VAL A 515 -11.50 33.03 -2.59
N THR A 516 -10.50 33.82 -2.23
CA THR A 516 -9.31 34.07 -3.07
C THR A 516 -8.35 32.91 -3.24
N ASN A 517 -8.59 31.79 -2.58
CA ASN A 517 -7.76 30.59 -2.69
C ASN A 517 -8.62 29.34 -2.55
N PHE A 518 -9.10 28.81 -3.67
CA PHE A 518 -9.83 27.54 -3.70
C PHE A 518 -8.91 26.34 -3.41
N GLY A 519 -7.57 26.53 -3.49
CA GLY A 519 -6.58 25.46 -3.44
C GLY A 519 -6.63 24.54 -4.68
N THR A 520 -5.50 24.02 -5.04
CA THR A 520 -5.41 23.00 -6.10
C THR A 520 -5.96 21.68 -5.59
N VAL A 521 -6.55 20.90 -6.49
CA VAL A 521 -7.02 19.54 -6.23
C VAL A 521 -6.06 18.55 -6.86
N GLU A 522 -5.66 17.56 -6.08
CA GLU A 522 -4.80 16.46 -6.51
C GLU A 522 -5.56 15.14 -6.38
N PHE A 523 -5.39 14.27 -7.36
CA PHE A 523 -5.92 12.91 -7.33
C PHE A 523 -4.80 11.93 -7.01
N GLY A 524 -5.10 10.88 -6.26
CA GLY A 524 -4.16 9.82 -5.97
C GLY A 524 -4.86 8.49 -5.71
N THR A 525 -4.09 7.40 -5.75
CA THR A 525 -4.59 6.05 -5.51
C THR A 525 -4.74 5.76 -4.02
N THR A 526 -5.77 5.00 -3.66
CA THR A 526 -5.93 4.53 -2.28
C THR A 526 -4.96 3.40 -1.94
N PRO A 527 -4.57 3.23 -0.65
CA PRO A 527 -3.59 2.20 -0.25
C PRO A 527 -4.01 0.77 -0.56
N ASP A 528 -5.32 0.49 -0.64
CA ASP A 528 -5.85 -0.84 -0.94
C ASP A 528 -5.96 -1.14 -2.44
N ASN A 529 -5.60 -0.20 -3.31
CA ASN A 529 -5.61 -0.32 -4.77
C ASN A 529 -6.95 -0.78 -5.39
N LYS A 530 -8.06 -0.61 -4.67
CA LYS A 530 -9.40 -1.03 -5.12
C LYS A 530 -10.10 0.08 -5.88
N TYR A 531 -9.70 0.35 -7.13
CA TYR A 531 -10.43 1.25 -8.07
C TYR A 531 -10.92 2.58 -7.47
N ALA A 532 -10.41 2.94 -6.31
CA ALA A 532 -10.80 4.14 -5.62
C ALA A 532 -9.66 5.17 -5.67
N VAL A 533 -10.03 6.41 -5.81
CA VAL A 533 -9.12 7.53 -5.78
C VAL A 533 -9.38 8.36 -4.53
N TYR A 534 -8.36 8.98 -4.01
CA TYR A 534 -8.55 10.06 -3.06
C TYR A 534 -8.42 11.40 -3.77
N VAL A 535 -9.17 12.37 -3.30
CA VAL A 535 -9.14 13.75 -3.76
C VAL A 535 -8.56 14.61 -2.64
N LYS A 536 -7.40 15.21 -2.85
CA LYS A 536 -6.70 16.02 -1.87
C LYS A 536 -6.63 17.47 -2.33
N GLN A 537 -6.91 18.39 -1.44
CA GLN A 537 -6.69 19.81 -1.70
C GLN A 537 -5.25 20.20 -1.39
N GLY A 538 -4.54 20.81 -2.35
CA GLY A 538 -3.16 21.28 -2.18
C GLY A 538 -3.00 22.18 -0.98
N GLY A 539 -1.90 22.00 -0.23
CA GLY A 539 -1.63 22.74 1.00
C GLY A 539 -2.41 22.29 2.23
N GLN A 540 -3.31 21.31 2.10
CA GLN A 540 -4.04 20.70 3.22
C GLN A 540 -3.51 19.30 3.49
N THR A 541 -3.51 18.87 4.75
CA THR A 541 -3.21 17.48 5.14
C THR A 541 -4.42 16.55 5.00
N ALA A 542 -5.62 17.14 4.94
CA ALA A 542 -6.87 16.39 4.84
C ALA A 542 -7.21 16.04 3.39
N THR A 543 -7.70 14.82 3.19
CA THR A 543 -8.26 14.31 1.94
C THR A 543 -9.76 14.44 1.96
N MET A 544 -10.39 14.65 0.82
CA MET A 544 -11.85 14.66 0.73
C MET A 544 -12.40 13.26 1.05
N TYR A 545 -13.43 13.20 1.85
CA TYR A 545 -14.13 11.97 2.20
C TYR A 545 -15.63 12.17 2.16
N LEU A 546 -16.34 11.11 1.86
CA LEU A 546 -17.79 11.10 1.89
C LEU A 546 -18.28 10.66 3.26
N TRP A 547 -18.77 11.62 4.04
CA TRP A 547 -19.34 11.34 5.34
C TRP A 547 -20.74 10.73 5.20
N GLN A 548 -20.94 9.58 5.84
CA GLN A 548 -22.24 8.94 5.96
C GLN A 548 -22.59 8.82 7.44
N ASN A 549 -23.58 9.54 7.91
CA ASN A 549 -24.04 9.42 9.29
C ASN A 549 -25.30 8.57 9.36
N ALA A 550 -25.15 7.28 9.62
CA ALA A 550 -26.27 6.33 9.77
C ALA A 550 -27.25 6.73 10.90
N SER A 551 -26.79 7.51 11.89
CA SER A 551 -27.58 7.94 13.05
C SER A 551 -28.34 9.25 12.81
N LYS A 552 -28.00 10.00 11.75
CA LYS A 552 -28.63 11.28 11.41
C LYS A 552 -28.78 11.38 9.89
N PRO A 553 -29.84 10.76 9.31
CA PRO A 553 -30.12 10.91 7.88
C PRO A 553 -30.25 12.39 7.50
N GLY A 554 -29.58 12.79 6.40
CA GLY A 554 -29.57 14.19 5.93
C GLY A 554 -28.40 15.02 6.40
N VAL A 555 -27.45 14.46 7.17
CA VAL A 555 -26.16 15.09 7.53
C VAL A 555 -25.01 14.40 6.78
N ASP A 556 -25.31 13.91 5.59
CA ASP A 556 -24.33 13.29 4.70
C ASP A 556 -23.72 14.35 3.80
N GLY A 557 -22.42 14.29 3.56
CA GLY A 557 -21.76 15.25 2.69
C GLY A 557 -20.28 14.99 2.46
N LEU A 558 -19.69 15.81 1.61
CA LEU A 558 -18.26 15.79 1.34
C LEU A 558 -17.50 16.62 2.37
N GLY A 559 -16.47 16.09 2.98
CA GLY A 559 -15.62 16.75 3.96
C GLY A 559 -14.14 16.40 3.81
N GLY A 560 -13.32 16.72 4.82
CA GLY A 560 -11.89 16.43 4.85
C GLY A 560 -11.50 15.50 5.99
N LYS A 561 -10.63 14.50 5.73
CA LYS A 561 -10.13 13.54 6.70
C LYS A 561 -8.73 13.01 6.32
N ASN A 562 -8.08 12.28 7.21
CA ASN A 562 -6.79 11.65 6.92
C ASN A 562 -6.90 10.55 5.86
N THR A 563 -5.92 10.46 4.97
CA THR A 563 -5.90 9.57 3.79
C THR A 563 -6.07 8.07 4.09
N GLY A 564 -5.73 7.62 5.30
CA GLY A 564 -5.86 6.21 5.68
C GLY A 564 -7.28 5.76 6.06
N ASP A 565 -8.26 6.67 6.08
CA ASP A 565 -9.64 6.30 6.39
C ASP A 565 -10.36 5.81 5.14
N VAL A 566 -11.05 4.67 5.22
CA VAL A 566 -11.80 4.07 4.12
C VAL A 566 -12.84 5.01 3.49
N LEU A 567 -13.35 5.97 4.24
CA LEU A 567 -14.28 6.98 3.75
C LEU A 567 -13.63 8.01 2.80
N THR A 568 -12.30 8.05 2.74
CA THR A 568 -11.55 8.84 1.75
C THR A 568 -11.37 8.13 0.41
N HIS A 569 -11.74 6.85 0.33
CA HIS A 569 -11.68 6.05 -0.88
C HIS A 569 -12.92 6.35 -1.73
N LEU A 570 -12.77 7.19 -2.73
CA LEU A 570 -13.85 7.62 -3.61
C LEU A 570 -13.77 6.91 -4.96
N GLN A 571 -14.91 6.73 -5.60
CA GLN A 571 -14.98 6.31 -7.00
C GLN A 571 -15.31 7.53 -7.86
N LEU A 572 -14.72 7.61 -9.05
CA LEU A 572 -15.04 8.63 -10.04
C LEU A 572 -15.70 7.98 -11.24
N GLU A 573 -16.90 8.46 -11.59
CA GLU A 573 -17.64 8.01 -12.76
C GLU A 573 -17.53 9.07 -13.85
N GLU A 574 -16.87 8.74 -14.95
CA GLU A 574 -16.71 9.62 -16.11
C GLU A 574 -18.05 10.06 -16.68
N VAL A 575 -18.17 11.34 -17.02
CA VAL A 575 -19.32 11.91 -17.73
C VAL A 575 -18.91 12.17 -19.17
N LYS A 576 -19.35 11.30 -20.08
CA LYS A 576 -18.99 11.36 -21.51
C LYS A 576 -19.74 12.43 -22.30
N SER A 577 -20.80 12.96 -21.74
CA SER A 577 -21.57 14.06 -22.34
C SER A 577 -22.02 15.05 -21.27
N VAL A 578 -21.82 16.32 -21.51
CA VAL A 578 -22.04 17.40 -20.55
C VAL A 578 -23.37 18.10 -20.89
N PRO A 579 -24.38 18.09 -19.99
CA PRO A 579 -25.63 18.74 -20.23
C PRO A 579 -25.48 20.28 -20.14
N VAL A 580 -25.99 20.99 -21.14
CA VAL A 580 -26.09 22.45 -21.16
C VAL A 580 -27.53 22.86 -21.49
N HIS A 581 -28.12 23.65 -20.59
CA HIS A 581 -29.51 24.10 -20.75
C HIS A 581 -29.57 25.38 -21.58
N LEU A 582 -30.24 25.27 -22.75
CA LEU A 582 -30.60 26.43 -23.55
C LEU A 582 -31.88 27.04 -22.95
N ASN A 583 -31.87 28.35 -22.75
CA ASN A 583 -33.00 29.07 -22.15
C ASN A 583 -34.19 29.22 -23.09
N THR A 584 -35.21 29.95 -22.70
CA THR A 584 -36.43 30.21 -23.49
C THR A 584 -36.16 30.95 -24.81
N ALA A 585 -35.01 31.57 -25.00
CA ALA A 585 -34.55 32.16 -26.24
C ALA A 585 -33.65 31.23 -27.07
N GLY A 586 -33.41 29.99 -26.61
CA GLY A 586 -32.54 29.03 -27.28
C GLY A 586 -31.04 29.33 -27.04
N LEU A 587 -30.68 30.07 -25.97
CA LEU A 587 -29.34 30.54 -25.72
C LEU A 587 -28.77 29.99 -24.45
N ALA A 588 -27.46 29.67 -24.48
CA ALA A 588 -26.63 29.43 -23.29
C ALA A 588 -25.25 30.00 -23.49
N THR A 589 -24.52 30.25 -22.42
CA THR A 589 -23.08 30.54 -22.47
C THR A 589 -22.31 29.39 -21.87
N PHE A 590 -21.15 29.07 -22.46
CA PHE A 590 -20.30 28.00 -21.97
C PHE A 590 -18.81 28.36 -22.19
N THR A 591 -17.96 27.86 -21.28
CA THR A 591 -16.49 27.99 -21.38
C THR A 591 -15.91 26.64 -20.93
N PRO A 592 -15.54 25.75 -21.85
CA PRO A 592 -14.93 24.46 -21.52
C PRO A 592 -13.44 24.60 -21.20
N ALA A 593 -12.85 23.62 -20.54
CA ALA A 593 -11.39 23.49 -20.35
C ALA A 593 -10.73 22.54 -21.35
N ASP A 594 -11.52 21.84 -22.17
CA ASP A 594 -11.07 20.99 -23.28
C ASP A 594 -11.97 21.23 -24.50
N ASP A 595 -11.53 20.80 -25.67
CA ASP A 595 -12.31 20.92 -26.90
C ASP A 595 -13.60 20.09 -26.84
N MET A 596 -14.74 20.74 -27.08
CA MET A 596 -16.05 20.06 -27.00
C MET A 596 -16.87 20.25 -28.26
N VAL A 597 -17.63 19.19 -28.60
CA VAL A 597 -18.49 19.15 -29.80
C VAL A 597 -19.93 19.45 -29.41
N VAL A 598 -20.56 20.36 -30.14
CA VAL A 598 -22.00 20.62 -30.03
C VAL A 598 -22.81 19.65 -30.91
N PRO A 599 -24.04 19.24 -30.50
CA PRO A 599 -24.90 18.41 -31.32
C PRO A 599 -25.44 19.14 -32.56
N ASP A 600 -26.02 18.41 -33.49
CA ASP A 600 -26.70 18.96 -34.66
C ASP A 600 -27.78 19.95 -34.27
N GLY A 601 -27.88 21.06 -35.02
CA GLY A 601 -28.87 22.11 -34.77
C GLY A 601 -28.46 23.11 -33.68
N VAL A 602 -27.24 23.03 -33.19
CA VAL A 602 -26.65 24.03 -32.29
C VAL A 602 -25.54 24.79 -33.01
N GLU A 603 -25.62 26.09 -32.92
CA GLU A 603 -24.63 27.03 -33.48
C GLU A 603 -23.77 27.65 -32.38
N ILE A 604 -22.50 27.90 -32.68
CA ILE A 604 -21.50 28.46 -31.76
C ILE A 604 -21.18 29.90 -32.18
N TYR A 605 -21.21 30.81 -31.23
CA TYR A 605 -20.90 32.20 -31.47
C TYR A 605 -19.85 32.72 -30.49
N VAL A 606 -18.97 33.59 -30.98
CA VAL A 606 -18.06 34.42 -30.18
C VAL A 606 -18.49 35.90 -30.31
N ALA A 607 -18.10 36.73 -29.36
CA ALA A 607 -18.30 38.18 -29.44
C ALA A 607 -17.17 38.79 -30.26
N SER A 608 -17.45 39.22 -31.50
CA SER A 608 -16.45 39.95 -32.28
C SER A 608 -16.21 41.37 -31.72
N GLN A 609 -17.21 41.96 -31.08
CA GLN A 609 -17.12 43.26 -30.44
C GLN A 609 -18.20 43.44 -29.39
N TYR A 610 -17.89 44.19 -28.32
CA TYR A 610 -18.88 44.78 -27.42
C TYR A 610 -19.00 46.29 -27.73
N ASP A 611 -20.06 46.65 -28.47
CA ASP A 611 -20.41 48.04 -28.79
C ASP A 611 -21.11 48.69 -27.60
N THR A 612 -20.33 49.37 -26.77
CA THR A 612 -20.82 50.01 -25.54
C THR A 612 -21.69 51.23 -25.83
N ALA A 613 -21.51 51.90 -27.00
CA ALA A 613 -22.28 53.05 -27.37
C ALA A 613 -23.75 52.71 -27.67
N HIS A 614 -23.97 51.55 -28.30
CA HIS A 614 -25.32 51.07 -28.64
C HIS A 614 -25.78 49.92 -27.73
N GLN A 615 -25.03 49.60 -26.67
CA GLN A 615 -25.35 48.54 -25.70
C GLN A 615 -25.67 47.17 -26.40
N ARG A 616 -24.79 46.76 -27.30
CA ARG A 616 -24.96 45.49 -28.07
C ARG A 616 -23.67 44.73 -28.17
N ILE A 617 -23.80 43.37 -28.15
CA ILE A 617 -22.71 42.44 -28.44
C ILE A 617 -22.86 42.02 -29.90
N ILE A 618 -21.83 42.31 -30.71
CA ILE A 618 -21.78 41.88 -32.10
C ILE A 618 -21.19 40.47 -32.12
N LEU A 619 -21.94 39.51 -32.64
CA LEU A 619 -21.58 38.09 -32.66
C LEU A 619 -20.94 37.70 -33.99
N SER A 620 -20.00 36.80 -33.94
CA SER A 620 -19.43 36.09 -35.10
C SER A 620 -19.68 34.61 -34.90
N GLN A 621 -20.25 33.97 -35.90
CA GLN A 621 -20.43 32.52 -35.85
C GLN A 621 -19.10 31.82 -36.04
N LEU A 622 -18.81 30.81 -35.23
CA LEU A 622 -17.68 29.90 -35.45
C LEU A 622 -18.13 28.82 -36.45
N GLU A 623 -17.28 28.59 -37.46
CA GLU A 623 -17.51 27.50 -38.41
C GLU A 623 -17.21 26.16 -37.72
N GLY A 624 -18.02 25.13 -38.03
CA GLY A 624 -17.87 23.80 -37.45
C GLY A 624 -18.68 23.58 -36.18
N LYS A 625 -18.33 22.53 -35.47
CA LYS A 625 -19.08 22.05 -34.27
C LYS A 625 -18.23 22.00 -33.03
N VAL A 626 -16.97 22.40 -33.09
CA VAL A 626 -16.05 22.33 -31.97
C VAL A 626 -15.98 23.67 -31.25
N ILE A 627 -16.21 23.65 -29.94
CA ILE A 627 -15.90 24.74 -29.04
C ILE A 627 -14.43 24.57 -28.61
N PRO A 628 -13.51 25.47 -28.96
CA PRO A 628 -12.12 25.31 -28.53
C PRO A 628 -11.99 25.43 -27.00
N ALA A 629 -11.01 24.72 -26.44
CA ALA A 629 -10.66 24.82 -25.03
C ALA A 629 -10.45 26.29 -24.61
N ASP A 630 -10.82 26.64 -23.39
CA ASP A 630 -10.70 27.95 -22.78
C ASP A 630 -11.35 29.11 -23.58
N THR A 631 -12.24 28.78 -24.52
CA THR A 631 -12.93 29.74 -25.35
C THR A 631 -14.34 30.00 -24.84
N PRO A 632 -14.63 31.20 -24.27
CA PRO A 632 -15.99 31.58 -23.89
C PRO A 632 -16.88 31.76 -25.11
N VAL A 633 -18.00 31.04 -25.17
CA VAL A 633 -18.91 31.06 -26.30
C VAL A 633 -20.36 31.32 -25.90
N LEU A 634 -21.17 31.76 -26.84
CA LEU A 634 -22.61 31.73 -26.82
C LEU A 634 -23.08 30.57 -27.71
N LEU A 635 -23.91 29.72 -27.19
CA LEU A 635 -24.57 28.62 -27.90
C LEU A 635 -25.98 29.05 -28.26
N TYR A 636 -26.41 28.76 -29.50
CA TYR A 636 -27.75 29.01 -29.97
C TYR A 636 -28.35 27.73 -30.59
N GLY A 637 -29.55 27.38 -30.18
CA GLY A 637 -30.22 26.14 -30.63
C GLY A 637 -31.67 26.06 -30.21
N PRO A 638 -32.25 24.88 -30.13
CA PRO A 638 -33.67 24.69 -29.79
C PRO A 638 -34.04 25.30 -28.43
N VAL A 639 -35.13 26.05 -28.39
CA VAL A 639 -35.58 26.76 -27.17
C VAL A 639 -35.93 25.80 -26.03
N SER A 640 -35.56 26.18 -24.80
CA SER A 640 -35.91 25.43 -23.57
C SER A 640 -35.49 23.96 -23.63
N THR A 641 -34.36 23.64 -24.24
CA THR A 641 -33.83 22.30 -24.44
C THR A 641 -32.52 22.12 -23.72
N THR A 642 -32.29 20.93 -23.17
CA THR A 642 -30.97 20.51 -22.69
C THR A 642 -30.23 19.82 -23.84
N ILE A 643 -29.11 20.39 -24.26
CA ILE A 643 -28.21 19.78 -25.24
C ILE A 643 -27.11 19.02 -24.52
N GLN A 644 -26.49 18.05 -25.21
CA GLN A 644 -25.38 17.26 -24.69
C GLN A 644 -24.12 17.61 -25.48
N LEU A 645 -23.15 18.19 -24.81
CA LEU A 645 -21.81 18.42 -25.38
C LEU A 645 -20.99 17.14 -25.20
N THR A 646 -20.22 16.74 -26.21
CA THR A 646 -19.30 15.61 -26.12
C THR A 646 -17.86 16.08 -26.30
N TYR A 647 -16.89 15.28 -25.88
CA TYR A 647 -15.49 15.59 -26.13
C TYR A 647 -15.14 15.50 -27.59
N ALA A 648 -14.28 16.38 -28.07
CA ALA A 648 -13.76 16.34 -29.44
C ALA A 648 -12.85 15.10 -29.61
N GLY A 649 -13.05 14.38 -30.71
CA GLY A 649 -12.19 13.27 -31.08
C GLY A 649 -10.95 13.74 -31.89
N GLU A 650 -10.04 12.81 -32.17
CA GLU A 650 -8.81 13.10 -32.94
C GLU A 650 -9.05 13.74 -34.32
N ASN A 651 -10.23 13.54 -34.89
CA ASN A 651 -10.60 14.10 -36.19
C ASN A 651 -11.43 15.39 -36.11
N ASP A 652 -11.73 15.86 -34.92
CA ASP A 652 -12.53 17.06 -34.69
C ASP A 652 -11.59 18.26 -34.52
N ALA A 653 -11.41 19.05 -35.59
CA ALA A 653 -10.52 20.19 -35.56
C ALA A 653 -11.20 21.41 -34.91
N ALA A 654 -10.60 21.95 -33.86
CA ALA A 654 -11.03 23.19 -33.24
C ALA A 654 -10.71 24.41 -34.12
N PRO A 655 -11.66 25.32 -34.35
CA PRO A 655 -11.43 26.53 -35.12
C PRO A 655 -10.55 27.52 -34.35
N THR A 656 -9.72 28.28 -35.06
CA THR A 656 -8.93 29.35 -34.46
C THR A 656 -9.80 30.58 -34.21
N VAL A 657 -9.84 31.03 -32.95
CA VAL A 657 -10.57 32.24 -32.55
C VAL A 657 -9.59 33.42 -32.41
N SER A 658 -9.61 34.35 -33.39
CA SER A 658 -8.69 35.49 -33.40
C SER A 658 -9.19 36.67 -32.58
N VAL A 659 -10.51 36.83 -32.45
CA VAL A 659 -11.15 37.93 -31.70
C VAL A 659 -12.31 37.37 -30.90
N ASN A 660 -12.32 37.66 -29.60
CA ASN A 660 -13.44 37.32 -28.72
C ASN A 660 -13.56 38.35 -27.60
N ALA A 661 -14.61 39.13 -27.61
CA ALA A 661 -14.92 40.08 -26.52
C ALA A 661 -15.66 39.40 -25.36
N PHE A 662 -16.12 38.15 -25.49
CA PHE A 662 -16.53 37.36 -24.36
C PHE A 662 -15.33 37.05 -23.46
N ARG A 663 -15.55 37.10 -22.19
CA ARG A 663 -14.67 36.68 -21.13
C ARG A 663 -15.31 35.53 -20.38
N GLY A 664 -14.52 34.69 -19.77
CA GLY A 664 -14.98 33.56 -19.00
C GLY A 664 -13.82 32.68 -18.67
N SER A 665 -14.00 31.80 -17.74
CA SER A 665 -13.06 30.75 -17.38
C SER A 665 -13.83 29.53 -16.90
N PHE A 666 -13.16 28.40 -16.81
CA PHE A 666 -13.73 27.21 -16.25
C PHE A 666 -14.07 27.38 -14.74
N THR A 667 -13.25 28.11 -14.02
CA THR A 667 -13.48 28.48 -12.62
C THR A 667 -14.21 29.84 -12.48
N PRO A 668 -14.84 30.13 -11.33
CA PRO A 668 -15.38 31.46 -11.05
C PRO A 668 -14.32 32.55 -11.23
N SER A 669 -14.69 33.65 -11.88
CA SER A 669 -13.78 34.73 -12.19
C SER A 669 -14.33 36.11 -11.79
N ALA A 670 -13.42 37.03 -11.42
CA ALA A 670 -13.80 38.41 -11.14
C ALA A 670 -14.14 39.18 -12.41
N VAL A 671 -15.07 40.09 -12.28
CA VAL A 671 -15.18 41.20 -13.23
C VAL A 671 -13.95 42.10 -13.05
N PRO A 672 -13.27 42.53 -14.13
CA PRO A 672 -12.12 43.43 -14.01
C PRO A 672 -12.42 44.70 -13.20
N ALA A 673 -11.47 45.10 -12.37
CA ALA A 673 -11.65 46.27 -11.52
C ALA A 673 -12.04 47.53 -12.33
N GLY A 674 -13.06 48.27 -11.87
CA GLY A 674 -13.57 49.45 -12.55
C GLY A 674 -14.46 49.16 -13.77
N GLN A 675 -14.80 47.88 -14.03
CA GLN A 675 -15.72 47.48 -15.10
C GLN A 675 -17.01 46.89 -14.53
N GLU A 676 -18.06 46.88 -15.34
CA GLU A 676 -19.29 46.16 -15.09
C GLU A 676 -19.33 44.89 -15.89
N GLY A 677 -19.54 43.74 -15.23
CA GLY A 677 -19.77 42.45 -15.90
C GLY A 677 -21.25 42.30 -16.30
N ARG A 678 -21.48 41.65 -17.44
CA ARG A 678 -22.82 41.32 -17.91
C ARG A 678 -22.87 39.87 -18.33
N VAL A 679 -23.88 39.10 -17.84
CA VAL A 679 -24.12 37.71 -18.10
C VAL A 679 -25.46 37.49 -18.81
N LEU A 680 -25.56 36.39 -19.54
CA LEU A 680 -26.79 36.00 -20.23
C LEU A 680 -27.92 35.74 -19.24
N LYS A 681 -29.07 36.37 -19.44
CA LYS A 681 -30.33 36.10 -18.76
C LYS A 681 -31.50 36.29 -19.75
N GLU A 682 -32.29 35.27 -19.97
CA GLU A 682 -33.52 35.30 -20.81
C GLU A 682 -33.35 35.99 -22.20
N GLY A 683 -32.20 35.74 -22.87
CA GLY A 683 -31.95 36.31 -24.20
C GLY A 683 -31.19 37.62 -24.26
N GLU A 684 -30.94 38.25 -23.14
CA GLU A 684 -30.14 39.49 -23.03
C GLU A 684 -28.98 39.35 -22.04
N PHE A 685 -27.97 40.20 -22.15
CA PHE A 685 -26.91 40.28 -21.18
C PHE A 685 -27.24 41.35 -20.14
N VAL A 686 -27.34 40.94 -18.88
CA VAL A 686 -27.70 41.84 -17.76
C VAL A 686 -26.52 42.01 -16.81
N LYS A 687 -26.50 43.13 -16.09
CA LYS A 687 -25.47 43.47 -15.11
C LYS A 687 -25.41 42.39 -14.01
N VAL A 688 -24.20 42.00 -13.66
CA VAL A 688 -23.91 41.06 -12.58
C VAL A 688 -23.79 41.77 -11.25
N VAL A 689 -24.40 41.25 -10.23
CA VAL A 689 -24.25 41.68 -8.83
C VAL A 689 -24.24 40.40 -7.96
N PRO A 690 -23.18 40.11 -7.23
CA PRO A 690 -21.89 40.78 -7.02
C PRO A 690 -20.93 40.74 -8.23
N ASP A 691 -19.78 41.41 -8.18
CA ASP A 691 -18.82 41.57 -9.28
C ASP A 691 -18.00 40.32 -9.59
N PHE A 692 -18.63 39.20 -9.69
CA PHE A 692 -18.02 37.93 -10.14
C PHE A 692 -18.96 37.13 -11.06
N VAL A 693 -18.37 36.32 -11.91
CA VAL A 693 -19.11 35.42 -12.80
C VAL A 693 -18.79 33.98 -12.40
N ARG A 694 -19.79 33.12 -12.40
CA ARG A 694 -19.66 31.69 -12.13
C ARG A 694 -18.82 31.03 -13.22
N GLY A 695 -18.09 30.00 -12.82
CA GLY A 695 -17.31 29.19 -13.75
C GLY A 695 -18.12 28.55 -14.86
N MET A 696 -17.47 28.17 -15.95
CA MET A 696 -18.05 27.61 -17.17
C MET A 696 -19.08 28.52 -17.85
N ARG A 697 -19.05 29.83 -17.61
CA ARG A 697 -19.96 30.81 -18.19
C ARG A 697 -19.17 31.90 -18.94
N ALA A 698 -19.80 32.41 -20.02
CA ALA A 698 -19.25 33.59 -20.69
C ALA A 698 -19.96 34.88 -20.24
N PHE A 699 -19.22 35.99 -20.21
CA PHE A 699 -19.69 37.31 -19.91
C PHE A 699 -18.98 38.33 -20.77
N VAL A 700 -19.52 39.54 -20.82
CA VAL A 700 -18.80 40.74 -21.34
C VAL A 700 -18.58 41.75 -20.21
N SER A 701 -17.54 42.56 -20.32
CA SER A 701 -17.29 43.62 -19.36
C SER A 701 -16.84 44.91 -20.06
N ALA A 702 -17.30 46.05 -19.52
CA ALA A 702 -16.93 47.35 -19.97
C ALA A 702 -16.99 48.38 -18.82
N ALA A 703 -16.57 49.60 -19.07
CA ALA A 703 -16.75 50.71 -18.15
C ALA A 703 -18.25 50.86 -17.75
N PRO A 704 -18.54 51.27 -16.51
CA PRO A 704 -19.91 51.43 -16.03
C PRO A 704 -20.76 52.28 -16.97
N SER A 705 -21.97 51.81 -17.26
CA SER A 705 -22.91 52.50 -18.15
C SER A 705 -24.29 52.56 -17.52
N ALA A 706 -25.11 53.55 -17.94
CA ALA A 706 -26.47 53.72 -17.44
C ALA A 706 -27.44 52.61 -17.90
N GLY A 707 -27.09 51.86 -18.94
CA GLY A 707 -27.90 50.77 -19.46
C GLY A 707 -27.82 49.50 -18.60
N THR A 708 -28.94 48.91 -18.28
CA THR A 708 -29.01 47.69 -17.46
C THR A 708 -28.99 46.40 -18.30
N ARG A 709 -29.23 46.49 -19.61
CA ARG A 709 -29.35 45.35 -20.54
C ARG A 709 -28.51 45.57 -21.78
N THR A 710 -28.03 44.50 -22.38
CA THR A 710 -27.26 44.49 -23.61
C THR A 710 -27.87 43.51 -24.59
N ALA A 711 -28.19 43.99 -25.81
CA ALA A 711 -28.76 43.16 -26.88
C ALA A 711 -27.70 42.37 -27.61
N LEU A 712 -28.12 41.28 -28.28
CA LEU A 712 -27.28 40.44 -29.16
C LEU A 712 -27.52 40.84 -30.63
N ALA A 713 -26.45 41.06 -31.39
CA ALA A 713 -26.51 41.29 -32.84
C ALA A 713 -25.89 40.06 -33.58
N PHE A 714 -26.74 39.26 -34.18
CA PHE A 714 -26.36 38.07 -34.93
C PHE A 714 -25.85 38.42 -36.34
N PRO A 715 -24.94 37.66 -36.96
CA PRO A 715 -24.46 37.88 -38.33
C PRO A 715 -25.59 37.90 -39.34
N GLY A 716 -25.55 38.77 -40.35
CA GLY A 716 -26.53 38.84 -41.40
C GLY A 716 -27.85 39.52 -41.08
N VAL A 717 -28.06 39.88 -39.81
CA VAL A 717 -29.24 40.66 -39.37
C VAL A 717 -28.87 42.13 -39.34
N THR A 718 -29.12 42.86 -40.42
CA THR A 718 -29.03 44.30 -40.42
C THR A 718 -30.08 44.88 -39.49
N ALA A 719 -29.66 45.30 -38.30
CA ALA A 719 -30.37 46.08 -37.30
C ALA A 719 -31.82 45.57 -37.01
N VAL A 720 -31.93 44.48 -36.23
CA VAL A 720 -33.11 44.32 -35.38
C VAL A 720 -32.87 45.22 -34.17
N GLU A 721 -33.53 46.37 -34.11
CA GLU A 721 -33.76 47.09 -32.87
C GLU A 721 -34.21 46.09 -31.83
N SER A 722 -33.64 46.14 -30.62
CA SER A 722 -33.94 45.31 -29.48
C SER A 722 -35.27 44.54 -29.59
N VAL A 723 -35.25 43.20 -29.51
CA VAL A 723 -36.50 42.44 -29.26
C VAL A 723 -36.91 42.88 -27.83
N LYS A 724 -37.64 43.96 -27.75
CA LYS A 724 -38.45 44.19 -26.55
C LYS A 724 -39.38 43.02 -26.47
N THR A 725 -39.29 42.24 -25.43
CA THR A 725 -40.39 41.34 -25.00
C THR A 725 -41.56 42.30 -24.66
N ALA A 726 -42.28 42.70 -25.69
CA ALA A 726 -43.61 43.27 -25.48
C ALA A 726 -44.41 42.23 -24.75
N SER A 727 -45.16 42.61 -23.73
CA SER A 727 -46.16 41.75 -23.12
C SER A 727 -46.95 41.08 -24.26
N GLU A 728 -47.39 39.84 -24.16
CA GLU A 728 -48.10 39.08 -25.20
C GLU A 728 -49.26 39.90 -25.85
N ALA A 729 -49.78 40.92 -25.16
CA ALA A 729 -50.85 41.82 -25.62
C ALA A 729 -50.41 42.94 -26.59
N GLU A 730 -49.10 43.27 -26.67
CA GLU A 730 -48.59 44.39 -27.47
C GLU A 730 -47.78 43.98 -28.71
N ALA A 731 -47.53 42.66 -28.88
CA ALA A 731 -46.76 42.20 -30.01
C ALA A 731 -47.51 42.35 -31.34
N PRO A 732 -46.86 42.75 -32.42
CA PRO A 732 -47.48 42.89 -33.73
C PRO A 732 -47.94 41.53 -34.25
N ILE A 733 -49.14 41.54 -34.88
CA ILE A 733 -49.76 40.39 -35.48
C ILE A 733 -49.39 40.36 -36.97
N TYR A 734 -49.02 39.20 -37.50
CA TYR A 734 -48.67 38.97 -38.89
C TYR A 734 -49.59 37.91 -39.50
N ASP A 735 -49.92 38.05 -40.78
CA ASP A 735 -50.54 36.98 -41.55
C ASP A 735 -49.50 35.88 -41.91
N LEU A 736 -49.93 34.78 -42.49
CA LEU A 736 -49.07 33.67 -42.85
C LEU A 736 -48.05 33.99 -43.98
N SER A 737 -48.23 35.14 -44.66
CA SER A 737 -47.26 35.66 -45.63
C SER A 737 -46.20 36.63 -45.01
N GLY A 738 -46.25 36.83 -43.68
CA GLY A 738 -45.31 37.69 -42.95
C GLY A 738 -45.64 39.17 -42.98
N ARG A 739 -46.84 39.55 -43.49
CA ARG A 739 -47.27 40.96 -43.53
C ARG A 739 -47.96 41.32 -42.23
N ARG A 740 -47.57 42.45 -41.65
CA ARG A 740 -48.19 42.97 -40.41
C ARG A 740 -49.65 43.29 -40.61
N VAL A 741 -50.48 42.82 -39.67
CA VAL A 741 -51.93 42.99 -39.67
C VAL A 741 -52.36 43.80 -38.47
N THR A 742 -52.98 44.96 -38.68
CA THR A 742 -53.43 45.88 -37.61
C THR A 742 -54.89 45.58 -37.15
N LYS A 743 -55.66 44.84 -37.97
CA LYS A 743 -57.02 44.44 -37.64
C LYS A 743 -57.19 42.98 -38.09
N PRO A 744 -56.95 41.98 -37.22
CA PRO A 744 -57.13 40.61 -37.57
C PRO A 744 -58.62 40.28 -37.81
N VAL A 745 -58.87 39.46 -38.82
CA VAL A 745 -60.24 39.04 -39.21
C VAL A 745 -60.57 37.71 -38.56
N ALA A 746 -61.74 37.58 -37.94
CA ALA A 746 -62.26 36.37 -37.34
C ALA A 746 -62.26 35.19 -38.33
N GLY A 747 -61.79 34.02 -37.88
CA GLY A 747 -61.71 32.79 -38.69
C GLY A 747 -60.46 32.63 -39.50
N GLN A 748 -59.44 33.58 -39.37
CA GLN A 748 -58.18 33.43 -40.03
C GLN A 748 -57.02 33.15 -39.03
N ILE A 749 -55.95 32.52 -39.51
CA ILE A 749 -54.78 32.16 -38.72
C ILE A 749 -53.73 33.27 -38.90
N TYR A 750 -53.20 33.75 -37.76
CA TYR A 750 -52.17 34.75 -37.69
C TYR A 750 -50.99 34.27 -36.86
N VAL A 751 -49.86 34.96 -36.92
CA VAL A 751 -48.67 34.73 -36.11
C VAL A 751 -48.45 35.95 -35.20
N GLN A 752 -48.36 35.75 -33.89
CA GLN A 752 -47.99 36.73 -32.90
C GLN A 752 -46.96 36.12 -31.96
N ASN A 753 -45.79 36.72 -31.71
CA ASN A 753 -44.70 36.15 -30.92
C ASN A 753 -44.24 34.78 -31.39
N GLY A 754 -44.16 34.57 -32.70
CA GLY A 754 -43.76 33.29 -33.29
C GLY A 754 -44.80 32.16 -33.13
N LYS A 755 -45.91 32.37 -32.46
CA LYS A 755 -47.00 31.39 -32.30
C LYS A 755 -48.16 31.64 -33.26
N LYS A 756 -48.63 30.61 -33.90
CA LYS A 756 -49.87 30.68 -34.71
C LYS A 756 -51.09 30.66 -33.80
N PHE A 757 -52.05 31.55 -34.04
CA PHE A 757 -53.32 31.56 -33.37
C PHE A 757 -54.46 31.78 -34.35
N LEU A 758 -55.60 31.26 -34.05
CA LEU A 758 -56.85 31.50 -34.81
C LEU A 758 -57.59 32.70 -34.18
N GLN A 759 -57.79 33.75 -34.95
CA GLN A 759 -58.60 34.89 -34.48
C GLN A 759 -60.01 34.41 -34.37
N ARG A 760 -60.60 34.44 -33.19
CA ARG A 760 -62.02 34.10 -32.91
C ARG A 760 -62.94 35.30 -33.05
#